data_468881d9497b8e9d0468c778f1886310
#
_entry.id   468881d9497b8e9d0468c778f1886310
#
_cell.length_a   1.000
_cell.length_b   1.000
_cell.length_c   1.000
_cell.angle_alpha   90.00
_cell.angle_beta   90.00
_cell.angle_gamma   90.00
#
_symmetry.space_group_name_H-M   'P 1'
#
loop_
_entity.id
_entity.type
_entity.pdbx_description
1 polymer ?
#
loop_
_entity_poly.entity_id
_entity_poly.type
_entity_poly.pdbx_seq_one_letter_code
_entity_poly.pdbx_strand_id
1 'polypeptide(L)'
;MFKGVVFSMENVNKRDISLSKRGYELVNFCEFDKYAAQSYCAIHEVDPKLNLGDITKVDETKLKPFNMICGGSPCFVEGTLVLTDNGYIPIEQVKVGDKVLSHTNKYNAVSKTMINETKSLVRIGQSPSESIYCTPEHPFYTRRKYLKWDNDRRSYTREFEKPTWKKARELTKDDYIGTAINQESELPNWNGYDYPVNQYNKIIHRNELSDMMLIDDFWYIVGRYIGDGWLKKYDEKTIIICGNENEISQITDKLDNLNINYCIVKDKTVCKIQFVKKEIFLYLNQFGSGAANKHLTKDIINLPITKLQAFLNGYIDADGSFTQGKYKISSVSRRLIYEIGECVAKAFHRPFSIYFTSRPKTSVIEGRVVNQKDSYSVVWKMENTEHDCAFYEDGYVWSKINSISEENADELVYNLEVENDNSYMVQNIIVHNCQDFSLAGKQKGSVWKCNDCGEEYNPLTVHYSERHKCPKCGSENLDKSRSSLLVEWLRVIRFNKPSWGIYENVKNIVGSKFKETFQMFIDELNEYGYNTHYKVLNAKDYGIPQNRERVYLIIIKKELDNGKFKFPEPFDNGLRLRDMLEDEVDEKYYINTQKANDLIADLKQSGKLDKEVSNAVRGGGRGSVDRHQWDLVEGK
;
A
#
# COMPACT_ATOMS: atom_id res chain seq x y z
N MET A 1 -0.44 -0.94 -16.28
CA MET A 1 0.34 -0.46 -17.44
C MET A 1 0.11 -1.41 -18.58
N PHE A 2 -0.31 -0.90 -19.74
CA PHE A 2 -0.40 -1.74 -20.95
C PHE A 2 0.98 -1.86 -21.56
N LYS A 3 1.52 -3.07 -21.61
CA LYS A 3 2.60 -3.37 -22.53
C LYS A 3 1.98 -3.70 -23.87
N GLY A 4 1.93 -2.74 -24.78
CA GLY A 4 1.52 -2.97 -26.16
C GLY A 4 2.70 -3.56 -26.93
N VAL A 5 2.62 -4.83 -27.30
CA VAL A 5 3.60 -5.49 -28.14
C VAL A 5 2.98 -5.76 -29.49
N VAL A 6 3.64 -5.29 -30.54
CA VAL A 6 3.18 -5.41 -31.92
C VAL A 6 4.13 -6.33 -32.67
N PHE A 7 3.63 -7.42 -33.25
CA PHE A 7 4.41 -8.44 -33.94
C PHE A 7 4.06 -8.55 -35.43
N SER A 8 5.01 -8.87 -36.28
CA SER A 8 4.83 -9.22 -37.70
C SER A 8 5.36 -10.64 -38.02
N MET A 9 4.78 -11.29 -39.01
CA MET A 9 5.15 -12.63 -39.47
C MET A 9 6.08 -12.56 -40.68
N GLU A 10 7.29 -12.04 -40.56
CA GLU A 10 8.30 -12.14 -41.63
C GLU A 10 9.64 -12.60 -41.05
N ASN A 11 10.13 -13.73 -41.59
CA ASN A 11 11.46 -14.35 -41.43
C ASN A 11 12.05 -14.51 -40.02
N VAL A 12 12.07 -15.76 -39.56
CA VAL A 12 12.50 -16.25 -38.25
C VAL A 12 14.00 -16.36 -38.10
N ASN A 13 14.57 -15.74 -37.07
CA ASN A 13 15.90 -16.07 -36.58
C ASN A 13 15.83 -16.92 -35.30
N LYS A 14 16.66 -17.96 -35.20
CA LYS A 14 16.51 -19.16 -34.35
C LYS A 14 16.74 -19.01 -32.82
N ARG A 15 16.78 -17.86 -32.20
CA ARG A 15 17.29 -17.71 -30.81
C ARG A 15 16.30 -17.26 -29.73
N ASP A 16 15.07 -16.98 -30.05
CA ASP A 16 14.12 -16.42 -29.07
C ASP A 16 13.16 -17.48 -28.51
N ILE A 17 12.92 -17.40 -27.19
CA ILE A 17 12.42 -18.58 -26.42
C ILE A 17 10.89 -18.69 -26.41
N SER A 18 10.10 -17.68 -26.83
CA SER A 18 8.64 -17.73 -26.74
C SER A 18 7.88 -17.69 -28.05
N LEU A 19 7.71 -16.49 -28.63
CA LEU A 19 6.92 -16.33 -29.85
C LEU A 19 7.74 -16.45 -31.14
N SER A 20 8.98 -16.04 -31.11
CA SER A 20 9.91 -16.21 -32.27
C SER A 20 10.19 -17.66 -32.60
N LYS A 21 10.24 -18.59 -31.64
CA LYS A 21 10.27 -20.04 -31.88
C LYS A 21 9.07 -20.56 -32.68
N ARG A 22 7.99 -19.79 -32.73
CA ARG A 22 6.74 -20.06 -33.46
C ARG A 22 6.57 -19.27 -34.75
N GLY A 23 7.61 -18.54 -35.17
CA GLY A 23 7.59 -17.81 -36.43
C GLY A 23 7.07 -16.37 -36.36
N TYR A 24 7.12 -15.72 -35.19
CA TYR A 24 6.74 -14.33 -35.03
C TYR A 24 7.96 -13.42 -34.89
N GLU A 25 7.93 -12.26 -35.53
CA GLU A 25 8.92 -11.20 -35.41
C GLU A 25 8.32 -10.01 -34.69
N LEU A 26 9.06 -9.40 -33.74
CA LEU A 26 8.66 -8.17 -33.08
C LEU A 26 8.86 -6.99 -34.01
N VAL A 27 7.81 -6.28 -34.34
CA VAL A 27 7.86 -5.06 -35.19
C VAL A 27 8.11 -3.82 -34.36
N ASN A 28 7.28 -3.61 -33.33
CA ASN A 28 7.40 -2.53 -32.38
C ASN A 28 6.80 -2.95 -31.03
N PHE A 29 7.21 -2.27 -29.96
CA PHE A 29 6.56 -2.35 -28.67
C PHE A 29 6.38 -0.94 -28.08
N CYS A 30 5.44 -0.81 -27.16
CA CYS A 30 5.19 0.45 -26.46
C CYS A 30 5.50 0.25 -24.98
N GLU A 31 6.65 0.74 -24.56
CA GLU A 31 7.02 0.83 -23.16
C GLU A 31 7.67 2.20 -22.97
N PHE A 32 6.98 3.10 -22.26
CA PHE A 32 7.49 4.46 -22.03
C PHE A 32 8.51 4.50 -20.89
N ASP A 33 8.53 3.49 -20.01
CA ASP A 33 9.56 3.35 -19.00
C ASP A 33 10.87 2.89 -19.64
N LYS A 34 11.92 3.71 -19.48
CA LYS A 34 13.22 3.48 -20.10
C LYS A 34 13.86 2.17 -19.67
N TYR A 35 13.74 1.80 -18.40
CA TYR A 35 14.40 0.63 -17.83
C TYR A 35 13.59 -0.65 -18.08
N ALA A 36 12.27 -0.56 -18.01
CA ALA A 36 11.41 -1.65 -18.45
C ALA A 36 11.63 -1.95 -19.93
N ALA A 37 11.78 -0.92 -20.76
CA ALA A 37 12.15 -1.05 -22.16
C ALA A 37 13.54 -1.71 -22.34
N GLN A 38 14.54 -1.29 -21.56
CA GLN A 38 15.89 -1.90 -21.60
C GLN A 38 15.85 -3.37 -21.15
N SER A 39 15.14 -3.69 -20.06
CA SER A 39 14.97 -5.06 -19.59
C SER A 39 14.24 -5.92 -20.62
N TYR A 40 13.18 -5.38 -21.23
CA TYR A 40 12.47 -6.05 -22.31
C TYR A 40 13.40 -6.35 -23.49
N CYS A 41 14.19 -5.35 -23.92
CA CYS A 41 15.16 -5.53 -24.99
C CYS A 41 16.24 -6.57 -24.65
N ALA A 42 16.74 -6.58 -23.41
CA ALA A 42 17.75 -7.54 -22.96
C ALA A 42 17.22 -8.96 -22.86
N ILE A 43 16.01 -9.15 -22.30
CA ILE A 43 15.38 -10.47 -22.12
C ILE A 43 15.00 -11.08 -23.49
N HIS A 44 14.50 -10.26 -24.40
CA HIS A 44 13.99 -10.70 -25.69
C HIS A 44 14.99 -10.48 -26.85
N GLU A 45 16.21 -9.99 -26.56
CA GLU A 45 17.26 -9.70 -27.54
C GLU A 45 16.78 -8.81 -28.70
N VAL A 46 15.97 -7.79 -28.42
CA VAL A 46 15.37 -6.91 -29.43
C VAL A 46 15.98 -5.52 -29.45
N ASP A 47 15.99 -4.87 -30.62
CA ASP A 47 16.54 -3.52 -30.79
C ASP A 47 15.71 -2.49 -30.00
N PRO A 48 16.33 -1.70 -29.11
CA PRO A 48 15.66 -0.61 -28.39
C PRO A 48 14.93 0.41 -29.30
N LYS A 49 15.35 0.55 -30.55
CA LYS A 49 14.70 1.43 -31.54
C LYS A 49 13.29 1.00 -31.90
N LEU A 50 12.89 -0.22 -31.59
CA LEU A 50 11.53 -0.72 -31.81
C LEU A 50 10.55 -0.23 -30.75
N ASN A 51 11.04 0.41 -29.67
CA ASN A 51 10.19 0.99 -28.63
C ASN A 51 9.57 2.31 -29.09
N LEU A 52 8.25 2.37 -29.12
CA LEU A 52 7.47 3.56 -29.47
C LEU A 52 7.12 4.43 -28.27
N GLY A 53 7.51 4.02 -27.05
CA GLY A 53 7.23 4.75 -25.81
C GLY A 53 5.77 4.67 -25.36
N ASP A 54 5.16 5.82 -25.07
CA ASP A 54 3.79 5.91 -24.54
C ASP A 54 2.75 5.66 -25.65
N ILE A 55 1.95 4.60 -25.50
CA ILE A 55 0.94 4.21 -26.49
C ILE A 55 -0.12 5.30 -26.75
N THR A 56 -0.37 6.18 -25.77
CA THR A 56 -1.33 7.29 -25.96
C THR A 56 -0.81 8.40 -26.88
N LYS A 57 0.51 8.44 -27.10
CA LYS A 57 1.22 9.41 -27.94
C LYS A 57 1.68 8.81 -29.28
N VAL A 58 1.46 7.53 -29.47
CA VAL A 58 1.86 6.86 -30.71
C VAL A 58 1.01 7.38 -31.87
N ASP A 59 1.68 7.81 -32.93
CA ASP A 59 1.06 8.11 -34.20
C ASP A 59 0.86 6.78 -34.97
N GLU A 60 -0.36 6.27 -34.89
CA GLU A 60 -0.74 4.98 -35.49
C GLU A 60 -0.58 4.94 -37.01
N THR A 61 -0.52 6.11 -37.66
CA THR A 61 -0.34 6.18 -39.13
C THR A 61 1.10 5.92 -39.57
N LYS A 62 2.05 5.99 -38.64
CA LYS A 62 3.49 5.76 -38.87
C LYS A 62 3.97 4.38 -38.44
N LEU A 63 3.08 3.54 -37.91
CA LEU A 63 3.44 2.18 -37.53
C LEU A 63 3.76 1.34 -38.77
N LYS A 64 4.81 0.52 -38.65
CA LYS A 64 5.08 -0.49 -39.67
C LYS A 64 3.93 -1.52 -39.66
N PRO A 65 3.59 -2.13 -40.81
CA PRO A 65 2.57 -3.17 -40.86
C PRO A 65 2.88 -4.31 -39.87
N PHE A 66 1.87 -4.77 -39.13
CA PHE A 66 1.99 -5.86 -38.17
C PHE A 66 0.73 -6.74 -38.14
N ASN A 67 0.87 -7.94 -37.60
CA ASN A 67 -0.18 -8.95 -37.60
C ASN A 67 -0.81 -9.23 -36.25
N MET A 68 -0.15 -8.86 -35.12
CA MET A 68 -0.60 -9.16 -33.73
C MET A 68 -0.28 -8.08 -32.65
N ILE A 69 -1.03 -7.96 -31.51
CA ILE A 69 -0.90 -6.98 -30.39
C ILE A 69 -1.30 -7.48 -28.96
N CYS A 70 -0.63 -7.06 -27.81
CA CYS A 70 -0.84 -7.49 -26.37
C CYS A 70 -0.54 -6.46 -25.22
N GLY A 71 -0.97 -6.55 -23.91
CA GLY A 71 -0.80 -5.59 -22.75
C GLY A 71 -1.16 -5.85 -21.22
N GLY A 72 -0.69 -5.07 -20.07
CA GLY A 72 -0.85 -5.17 -18.52
C GLY A 72 -0.56 -4.01 -17.46
N SER A 73 -0.37 -4.02 -15.96
CA SER A 73 -0.47 -2.92 -14.83
C SER A 73 0.46 -2.77 -13.52
N PRO A 74 0.58 -1.62 -12.55
CA PRO A 74 1.63 -1.20 -11.49
C PRO A 74 1.42 -1.29 -9.93
N CYS A 75 2.48 -1.09 -8.91
CA CYS A 75 2.52 -1.29 -7.42
C CYS A 75 3.70 -0.75 -6.52
N PHE A 76 3.83 -1.12 -5.12
CA PHE A 76 4.88 -0.80 -4.10
C PHE A 76 5.71 -2.02 -3.65
N VAL A 77 6.94 -1.80 -3.11
CA VAL A 77 7.82 -2.86 -2.57
C VAL A 77 7.36 -3.43 -1.23
N GLU A 78 7.83 -4.64 -0.88
CA GLU A 78 7.62 -5.29 0.42
C GLU A 78 8.13 -4.42 1.57
N GLY A 79 7.47 -4.51 2.75
CA GLY A 79 7.80 -3.73 3.94
C GLY A 79 7.35 -2.27 3.89
N THR A 80 6.67 -1.81 2.82
CA THR A 80 6.03 -0.48 2.77
C THR A 80 4.90 -0.43 3.80
N LEU A 81 4.99 0.49 4.77
CA LEU A 81 4.00 0.59 5.86
C LEU A 81 2.72 1.26 5.38
N VAL A 82 1.57 0.64 5.61
CA VAL A 82 0.22 1.15 5.33
C VAL A 82 -0.47 1.52 6.64
N LEU A 83 -1.10 2.70 6.69
CA LEU A 83 -1.89 3.11 7.85
C LEU A 83 -3.28 2.49 7.82
N THR A 84 -3.55 1.61 8.78
CA THR A 84 -4.86 1.00 9.01
C THR A 84 -5.53 1.59 10.27
N ASP A 85 -6.80 1.27 10.51
CA ASP A 85 -7.51 1.63 11.76
C ASP A 85 -6.91 0.96 13.02
N ASN A 86 -5.98 0.02 12.85
CA ASN A 86 -5.20 -0.63 13.92
C ASN A 86 -3.71 -0.24 13.91
N GLY A 87 -3.36 0.93 13.33
CA GLY A 87 -2.00 1.43 13.18
C GLY A 87 -1.29 0.96 11.92
N TYR A 88 0.00 1.23 11.83
CA TYR A 88 0.80 0.88 10.64
C TYR A 88 1.13 -0.60 10.58
N ILE A 89 0.88 -1.21 9.43
CA ILE A 89 1.30 -2.58 9.11
C ILE A 89 1.98 -2.62 7.73
N PRO A 90 2.92 -3.55 7.47
CA PRO A 90 3.51 -3.73 6.16
C PRO A 90 2.45 -4.06 5.09
N ILE A 91 2.61 -3.54 3.87
CA ILE A 91 1.62 -3.66 2.78
C ILE A 91 1.29 -5.11 2.44
N GLU A 92 2.28 -6.01 2.52
CA GLU A 92 2.12 -7.45 2.31
C GLU A 92 1.29 -8.14 3.42
N GLN A 93 1.07 -7.48 4.56
CA GLN A 93 0.26 -7.97 5.69
C GLN A 93 -1.17 -7.41 5.69
N VAL A 94 -1.46 -6.40 4.88
CA VAL A 94 -2.81 -5.83 4.75
C VAL A 94 -3.75 -6.84 4.11
N LYS A 95 -4.97 -6.96 4.65
CA LYS A 95 -5.99 -7.93 4.24
C LYS A 95 -7.22 -7.25 3.70
N VAL A 96 -7.99 -7.99 2.90
CA VAL A 96 -9.35 -7.62 2.52
C VAL A 96 -10.20 -7.50 3.80
N GLY A 97 -10.89 -6.37 3.94
CA GLY A 97 -11.69 -6.01 5.11
C GLY A 97 -10.98 -5.12 6.12
N ASP A 98 -9.63 -5.03 6.11
CA ASP A 98 -8.90 -4.02 6.88
C ASP A 98 -9.33 -2.62 6.40
N LYS A 99 -9.36 -1.65 7.31
CA LYS A 99 -9.69 -0.27 6.97
C LYS A 99 -8.42 0.56 6.92
N VAL A 100 -8.23 1.30 5.84
CA VAL A 100 -7.07 2.18 5.61
C VAL A 100 -7.49 3.63 5.49
N LEU A 101 -6.65 4.55 5.98
CA LEU A 101 -6.91 5.98 5.93
C LEU A 101 -6.77 6.49 4.48
N SER A 102 -7.82 7.14 3.97
CA SER A 102 -7.86 7.68 2.61
C SER A 102 -7.47 9.16 2.55
N HIS A 103 -7.37 9.70 1.33
CA HIS A 103 -7.13 11.13 1.10
C HIS A 103 -8.27 12.05 1.58
N THR A 104 -9.41 11.52 1.96
CA THR A 104 -10.54 12.29 2.53
C THR A 104 -10.54 12.29 4.06
N ASN A 105 -9.46 11.87 4.69
CA ASN A 105 -9.31 11.71 6.15
C ASN A 105 -10.34 10.72 6.77
N LYS A 106 -10.78 9.71 5.98
CA LYS A 106 -11.72 8.67 6.40
C LYS A 106 -11.11 7.28 6.22
N TYR A 107 -11.46 6.38 7.11
CA TYR A 107 -11.12 4.98 6.97
C TYR A 107 -12.09 4.26 6.03
N ASN A 108 -11.54 3.64 4.97
CA ASN A 108 -12.27 2.85 3.99
C ASN A 108 -11.75 1.42 3.95
N ALA A 109 -12.65 0.46 3.68
CA ALA A 109 -12.28 -0.94 3.66
C ALA A 109 -11.40 -1.27 2.43
N VAL A 110 -10.40 -2.12 2.65
CA VAL A 110 -9.62 -2.75 1.59
C VAL A 110 -10.47 -3.85 0.97
N SER A 111 -10.81 -3.69 -0.28
CA SER A 111 -11.62 -4.65 -1.03
C SER A 111 -10.78 -5.71 -1.74
N LYS A 112 -9.49 -5.42 -2.00
CA LYS A 112 -8.57 -6.35 -2.64
C LYS A 112 -7.12 -5.98 -2.37
N THR A 113 -6.26 -7.00 -2.33
CA THR A 113 -4.81 -6.86 -2.29
C THR A 113 -4.19 -7.47 -3.57
N MET A 114 -3.08 -6.90 -4.06
CA MET A 114 -2.46 -7.29 -5.33
C MET A 114 -0.95 -7.41 -5.16
N ILE A 115 -0.34 -8.39 -5.85
CA ILE A 115 1.12 -8.56 -5.98
C ILE A 115 1.48 -8.61 -7.46
N ASN A 116 2.56 -7.94 -7.83
CA ASN A 116 3.14 -7.97 -9.17
C ASN A 116 4.67 -7.98 -9.06
N GLU A 117 5.35 -8.26 -10.17
CA GLU A 117 6.79 -8.09 -10.30
C GLU A 117 7.09 -6.76 -11.01
N THR A 118 8.18 -6.10 -10.63
CA THR A 118 8.65 -4.90 -11.32
C THR A 118 10.14 -4.97 -11.62
N LYS A 119 10.53 -4.39 -12.74
CA LYS A 119 11.93 -4.23 -13.14
C LYS A 119 12.47 -2.81 -12.90
N SER A 120 11.60 -1.90 -12.45
CA SER A 120 11.96 -0.51 -12.23
C SER A 120 11.18 0.07 -11.06
N LEU A 121 11.87 0.81 -10.20
CA LEU A 121 11.33 1.54 -9.07
C LEU A 121 11.70 3.01 -9.16
N VAL A 122 10.82 3.87 -8.67
CA VAL A 122 11.09 5.27 -8.37
C VAL A 122 11.27 5.40 -6.87
N ARG A 123 12.42 5.90 -6.47
CA ARG A 123 12.71 6.28 -5.10
C ARG A 123 12.35 7.74 -4.90
N ILE A 124 11.45 8.01 -3.97
CA ILE A 124 11.01 9.35 -3.60
C ILE A 124 11.49 9.62 -2.18
N GLY A 125 12.37 10.62 -2.03
CA GLY A 125 12.86 11.08 -0.74
C GLY A 125 12.15 12.36 -0.33
N GLN A 126 11.55 12.36 0.85
CA GLN A 126 11.11 13.56 1.55
C GLN A 126 12.21 13.95 2.54
N SER A 127 12.54 15.23 2.67
CA SER A 127 13.47 15.64 3.70
C SER A 127 12.75 15.82 5.01
N PRO A 128 13.24 15.20 6.03
CA PRO A 128 14.33 14.22 6.14
C PRO A 128 13.83 12.80 6.38
N SER A 129 12.65 12.46 5.87
CA SER A 129 12.00 11.16 6.07
C SER A 129 12.65 10.04 5.25
N GLU A 130 12.34 8.78 5.61
CA GLU A 130 12.72 7.63 4.82
C GLU A 130 12.20 7.76 3.39
N SER A 131 12.99 7.25 2.43
CA SER A 131 12.54 7.18 1.04
C SER A 131 11.47 6.11 0.87
N ILE A 132 10.50 6.38 0.00
CA ILE A 132 9.53 5.40 -0.45
C ILE A 132 9.93 4.88 -1.83
N TYR A 133 9.69 3.60 -2.08
CA TYR A 133 9.96 2.93 -3.34
C TYR A 133 8.65 2.43 -3.95
N CYS A 134 8.39 2.84 -5.17
CA CYS A 134 7.18 2.47 -5.89
C CYS A 134 7.43 2.33 -7.39
N THR A 135 6.49 1.75 -8.10
CA THR A 135 6.56 1.74 -9.57
C THR A 135 6.34 3.14 -10.16
N PRO A 136 6.93 3.47 -11.32
CA PRO A 136 6.88 4.81 -11.93
C PRO A 136 5.48 5.36 -12.15
N GLU A 137 4.49 4.49 -12.33
CA GLU A 137 3.09 4.85 -12.62
C GLU A 137 2.23 5.11 -11.39
N HIS A 138 2.77 4.93 -10.18
CA HIS A 138 1.98 5.05 -8.96
C HIS A 138 1.57 6.50 -8.72
N PRO A 139 0.26 6.82 -8.52
CA PRO A 139 -0.17 8.19 -8.34
C PRO A 139 -0.05 8.64 -6.88
N PHE A 140 0.44 9.84 -6.68
CA PHE A 140 0.62 10.55 -5.42
C PHE A 140 -0.29 11.77 -5.35
N TYR A 141 -0.84 12.06 -4.17
CA TYR A 141 -1.64 13.26 -3.91
C TYR A 141 -0.72 14.43 -3.64
N THR A 142 -0.71 15.43 -4.53
CA THR A 142 0.32 16.47 -4.55
C THR A 142 -0.25 17.86 -4.74
N ARG A 143 0.51 18.87 -4.31
CA ARG A 143 0.28 20.29 -4.62
C ARG A 143 1.57 20.89 -5.15
N ARG A 144 1.45 21.92 -5.99
CA ARG A 144 2.59 22.71 -6.46
C ARG A 144 2.56 24.10 -5.86
N LYS A 145 3.73 24.59 -5.44
CA LYS A 145 3.90 25.96 -4.96
C LYS A 145 4.04 26.92 -6.14
N TYR A 146 3.37 28.07 -6.06
CA TYR A 146 3.60 29.20 -6.96
C TYR A 146 3.73 30.51 -6.18
N LEU A 147 4.30 31.53 -6.83
CA LEU A 147 4.45 32.86 -6.24
C LEU A 147 3.38 33.78 -6.85
N LYS A 148 2.60 34.42 -5.97
CA LYS A 148 1.61 35.40 -6.35
C LYS A 148 2.02 36.77 -5.81
N TRP A 149 1.90 37.81 -6.63
CA TRP A 149 2.18 39.15 -6.18
C TRP A 149 1.03 39.66 -5.30
N ASP A 150 1.38 40.09 -4.09
CA ASP A 150 0.45 40.72 -3.15
C ASP A 150 0.59 42.24 -3.26
N ASN A 151 -0.46 42.92 -3.70
CA ASN A 151 -0.44 44.37 -3.91
C ASN A 151 -0.41 45.14 -2.58
N ASP A 152 -0.98 44.60 -1.50
CA ASP A 152 -1.03 45.24 -0.19
C ASP A 152 0.32 45.19 0.51
N ARG A 153 0.96 44.02 0.44
CA ARG A 153 2.31 43.78 1.04
C ARG A 153 3.46 44.21 0.13
N ARG A 154 3.17 44.52 -1.16
CA ARG A 154 4.17 44.81 -2.20
C ARG A 154 5.30 43.79 -2.25
N SER A 155 4.95 42.53 -2.12
CA SER A 155 5.87 41.39 -2.11
C SER A 155 5.22 40.15 -2.72
N TYR A 156 6.03 39.19 -3.12
CA TYR A 156 5.52 37.90 -3.53
C TYR A 156 5.12 37.06 -2.33
N THR A 157 3.87 36.61 -2.31
CA THR A 157 3.37 35.61 -1.36
C THR A 157 3.42 34.21 -1.97
N ARG A 158 3.57 33.22 -1.11
CA ARG A 158 3.56 31.81 -1.50
C ARG A 158 2.14 31.31 -1.48
N GLU A 159 1.67 30.78 -2.59
CA GLU A 159 0.39 30.10 -2.68
C GLU A 159 0.59 28.69 -3.23
N PHE A 160 -0.40 27.83 -3.03
CA PHE A 160 -0.39 26.46 -3.49
C PHE A 160 -1.57 26.18 -4.40
N GLU A 161 -1.32 25.43 -5.47
CA GLU A 161 -2.39 24.92 -6.32
C GLU A 161 -3.32 23.99 -5.53
N LYS A 162 -4.52 23.77 -6.03
CA LYS A 162 -5.40 22.72 -5.46
C LYS A 162 -4.73 21.35 -5.57
N PRO A 163 -4.94 20.46 -4.59
CA PRO A 163 -4.37 19.14 -4.63
C PRO A 163 -4.78 18.36 -5.88
N THR A 164 -3.81 17.68 -6.49
CA THR A 164 -4.00 16.86 -7.70
C THR A 164 -3.23 15.54 -7.61
N TRP A 165 -3.60 14.57 -8.42
CA TRP A 165 -2.90 13.29 -8.53
C TRP A 165 -1.82 13.38 -9.60
N LYS A 166 -0.56 13.08 -9.24
CA LYS A 166 0.58 12.96 -10.15
C LYS A 166 1.23 11.60 -10.03
N LYS A 167 1.66 11.02 -11.15
CA LYS A 167 2.42 9.77 -11.16
C LYS A 167 3.82 9.97 -10.58
N ALA A 168 4.39 8.93 -9.96
CA ALA A 168 5.74 8.99 -9.38
C ALA A 168 6.80 9.57 -10.32
N ARG A 169 6.78 9.17 -11.61
CA ARG A 169 7.69 9.68 -12.65
C ARG A 169 7.47 11.15 -13.03
N GLU A 170 6.30 11.72 -12.75
CA GLU A 170 5.92 13.10 -13.09
C GLU A 170 6.22 14.07 -11.94
N LEU A 171 6.61 13.51 -10.78
CA LEU A 171 6.96 14.29 -9.60
C LEU A 171 8.24 15.08 -9.82
N THR A 172 8.30 16.25 -9.22
CA THR A 172 9.46 17.13 -9.22
C THR A 172 9.78 17.60 -7.80
N LYS A 173 10.95 18.19 -7.60
CA LYS A 173 11.33 18.80 -6.32
C LYS A 173 10.50 20.03 -5.93
N ASP A 174 9.66 20.55 -6.82
CA ASP A 174 8.75 21.65 -6.53
C ASP A 174 7.37 21.18 -6.06
N ASP A 175 7.12 19.88 -6.11
CA ASP A 175 5.89 19.28 -5.64
C ASP A 175 5.95 18.99 -4.12
N TYR A 176 4.80 19.13 -3.48
CA TYR A 176 4.57 18.77 -2.07
C TYR A 176 3.62 17.58 -2.05
N ILE A 177 3.97 16.54 -1.29
CA ILE A 177 3.16 15.33 -1.13
C ILE A 177 2.33 15.45 0.15
N GLY A 178 1.06 15.08 0.06
CA GLY A 178 0.12 15.13 1.17
C GLY A 178 0.19 13.90 2.08
N THR A 179 0.07 14.14 3.38
CA THR A 179 -0.19 13.18 4.44
C THR A 179 -1.58 13.47 5.01
N ALA A 180 -2.52 12.55 4.94
CA ALA A 180 -3.83 12.70 5.59
C ALA A 180 -3.69 12.46 7.10
N ILE A 181 -4.36 13.28 7.91
CA ILE A 181 -4.35 13.15 9.37
C ILE A 181 -5.72 12.67 9.83
N ASN A 182 -5.74 11.57 10.56
CA ASN A 182 -6.95 11.01 11.13
C ASN A 182 -7.71 12.04 11.99
N GLN A 183 -8.99 12.29 11.67
CA GLN A 183 -9.86 13.23 12.35
C GLN A 183 -10.82 12.58 13.34
N GLU A 184 -10.81 11.24 13.46
CA GLU A 184 -11.65 10.55 14.44
C GLU A 184 -11.27 10.98 15.86
N SER A 185 -12.28 11.17 16.71
CA SER A 185 -12.11 11.66 18.08
C SER A 185 -13.08 10.93 18.99
N GLU A 186 -12.62 9.85 19.59
CA GLU A 186 -13.40 9.00 20.49
C GLU A 186 -12.54 8.42 21.60
N LEU A 187 -13.13 8.18 22.76
CA LEU A 187 -12.48 7.42 23.83
C LEU A 187 -12.64 5.91 23.56
N PRO A 188 -11.65 5.10 23.94
CA PRO A 188 -11.79 3.65 23.84
C PRO A 188 -12.98 3.12 24.63
N ASN A 189 -13.67 2.16 24.07
CA ASN A 189 -14.73 1.45 24.77
C ASN A 189 -14.13 0.28 25.58
N TRP A 190 -14.01 0.47 26.88
CA TRP A 190 -13.57 -0.58 27.79
C TRP A 190 -14.78 -1.30 28.39
N ASN A 191 -14.97 -2.56 28.05
CA ASN A 191 -16.10 -3.37 28.53
C ASN A 191 -15.85 -4.05 29.89
N GLY A 192 -14.75 -3.72 30.56
CA GLY A 192 -14.38 -4.35 31.81
C GLY A 192 -13.86 -5.78 31.68
N TYR A 193 -13.71 -6.48 32.79
CA TYR A 193 -13.39 -7.89 32.84
C TYR A 193 -14.06 -8.59 34.02
N ASP A 194 -14.27 -9.89 33.86
CA ASP A 194 -14.88 -10.73 34.90
C ASP A 194 -13.79 -11.29 35.83
N TYR A 195 -13.94 -11.01 37.12
CA TYR A 195 -13.02 -11.47 38.17
C TYR A 195 -13.69 -12.54 39.02
N PRO A 196 -13.16 -13.78 39.07
CA PRO A 196 -13.67 -14.83 39.96
C PRO A 196 -13.32 -14.52 41.40
N VAL A 197 -14.31 -14.30 42.25
CA VAL A 197 -14.16 -14.02 43.67
C VAL A 197 -14.43 -15.30 44.47
N ASN A 198 -13.41 -16.07 44.77
CA ASN A 198 -13.37 -17.20 45.73
C ASN A 198 -13.94 -18.56 45.29
N GLN A 199 -13.95 -19.51 46.25
CA GLN A 199 -14.35 -20.91 46.17
C GLN A 199 -15.80 -21.18 45.69
N TYR A 200 -16.63 -20.16 45.58
CA TYR A 200 -18.05 -20.27 45.24
C TYR A 200 -18.38 -19.82 43.79
N ASN A 201 -17.39 -19.64 42.93
CA ASN A 201 -17.56 -19.21 41.54
C ASN A 201 -18.40 -17.91 41.36
N LYS A 202 -18.39 -17.05 42.38
CA LYS A 202 -19.01 -15.72 42.25
C LYS A 202 -18.14 -14.87 41.33
N ILE A 203 -18.70 -14.45 40.20
CA ILE A 203 -18.05 -13.54 39.24
C ILE A 203 -18.42 -12.10 39.61
N ILE A 204 -17.43 -11.21 39.69
CA ILE A 204 -17.65 -9.75 39.82
C ILE A 204 -17.11 -9.12 38.53
N HIS A 205 -17.98 -8.41 37.85
CA HIS A 205 -17.59 -7.58 36.72
C HIS A 205 -16.94 -6.29 37.23
N ARG A 206 -15.74 -5.95 36.71
CA ARG A 206 -15.01 -4.73 37.03
C ARG A 206 -14.84 -3.86 35.80
N ASN A 207 -15.12 -2.55 35.93
CA ASN A 207 -15.06 -1.56 34.85
C ASN A 207 -14.57 -0.18 35.35
N GLU A 208 -13.71 -0.16 36.37
CA GLU A 208 -13.18 1.09 36.94
C GLU A 208 -12.29 1.87 35.94
N LEU A 209 -11.70 1.17 34.98
CA LEU A 209 -10.83 1.76 33.97
C LEU A 209 -11.57 2.75 33.06
N SER A 210 -12.87 2.53 32.78
CA SER A 210 -13.66 3.46 31.96
C SER A 210 -13.70 4.87 32.56
N ASP A 211 -13.81 4.98 33.90
CA ASP A 211 -13.80 6.27 34.56
C ASP A 211 -12.40 6.91 34.54
N MET A 212 -11.33 6.12 34.67
CA MET A 212 -9.96 6.60 34.57
C MET A 212 -9.63 7.14 33.18
N MET A 213 -10.17 6.55 32.12
CA MET A 213 -10.00 7.02 30.73
C MET A 213 -10.56 8.42 30.48
N LEU A 214 -11.45 8.91 31.32
CA LEU A 214 -11.94 10.28 31.28
C LEU A 214 -10.93 11.32 31.79
N ILE A 215 -9.87 10.87 32.51
CA ILE A 215 -8.88 11.71 33.19
C ILE A 215 -7.61 11.81 32.33
N ASP A 216 -7.08 13.02 32.13
CA ASP A 216 -5.86 13.25 31.34
C ASP A 216 -4.63 12.54 31.95
N ASP A 217 -4.56 12.46 33.28
CA ASP A 217 -3.48 11.83 34.01
C ASP A 217 -3.33 10.33 33.68
N PHE A 218 -4.43 9.63 33.39
CA PHE A 218 -4.37 8.25 32.91
C PHE A 218 -3.60 8.15 31.58
N TRP A 219 -3.90 9.05 30.63
CA TRP A 219 -3.24 9.03 29.33
C TRP A 219 -1.77 9.44 29.42
N TYR A 220 -1.43 10.34 30.34
CA TYR A 220 -0.03 10.64 30.66
C TYR A 220 0.71 9.39 31.14
N ILE A 221 0.12 8.61 32.07
CA ILE A 221 0.69 7.35 32.55
C ILE A 221 0.83 6.31 31.41
N VAL A 222 -0.15 6.23 30.50
CA VAL A 222 -0.04 5.37 29.31
C VAL A 222 1.15 5.81 28.44
N GLY A 223 1.35 7.11 28.24
CA GLY A 223 2.51 7.65 27.50
C GLY A 223 3.84 7.29 28.17
N ARG A 224 3.96 7.48 29.48
CA ARG A 224 5.13 7.05 30.27
C ARG A 224 5.40 5.55 30.14
N TYR A 225 4.34 4.71 30.16
CA TYR A 225 4.46 3.26 29.96
C TYR A 225 4.98 2.90 28.57
N ILE A 226 4.53 3.59 27.51
CA ILE A 226 5.02 3.31 26.15
C ILE A 226 6.52 3.61 26.04
N GLY A 227 7.04 4.65 26.68
CA GLY A 227 8.49 4.92 26.78
C GLY A 227 9.18 3.89 27.68
N ASP A 228 9.08 4.09 28.98
CA ASP A 228 9.90 3.46 30.00
C ASP A 228 9.19 2.36 30.82
N GLY A 229 8.06 1.84 30.32
CA GLY A 229 7.27 0.86 31.06
C GLY A 229 7.35 -0.56 30.54
N TRP A 230 7.06 -1.53 31.44
CA TRP A 230 6.83 -2.93 31.08
C TRP A 230 5.86 -3.62 32.04
N LEU A 231 5.34 -4.77 31.61
CA LEU A 231 4.40 -5.61 32.37
C LEU A 231 5.10 -6.83 32.94
N LYS A 232 4.83 -7.15 34.20
CA LYS A 232 5.24 -8.44 34.79
C LYS A 232 4.28 -9.53 34.34
N LYS A 233 4.63 -10.27 33.28
CA LYS A 233 3.74 -11.26 32.66
C LYS A 233 3.38 -12.44 33.55
N TYR A 234 4.22 -12.79 34.54
CA TYR A 234 3.98 -13.95 35.40
C TYR A 234 2.85 -13.74 36.42
N ASP A 235 2.55 -12.49 36.83
CA ASP A 235 1.46 -12.20 37.77
C ASP A 235 0.23 -11.53 37.09
N GLU A 236 0.39 -11.13 35.85
CA GLU A 236 -0.63 -10.51 34.97
C GLU A 236 -1.41 -9.34 35.61
N LYS A 237 -0.79 -8.58 36.48
CA LYS A 237 -1.40 -7.44 37.17
C LYS A 237 -0.43 -6.33 37.56
N THR A 238 0.88 -6.58 37.56
CA THR A 238 1.89 -5.59 37.95
C THR A 238 2.43 -4.85 36.77
N ILE A 239 2.35 -3.53 36.84
CA ILE A 239 2.88 -2.55 35.88
C ILE A 239 4.11 -1.90 36.52
N ILE A 240 5.17 -1.70 35.74
CA ILE A 240 6.37 -1.00 36.15
C ILE A 240 6.66 0.11 35.17
N ILE A 241 6.95 1.30 35.69
CA ILE A 241 7.43 2.46 34.91
C ILE A 241 8.75 2.89 35.54
N CYS A 242 9.78 3.09 34.70
CA CYS A 242 11.05 3.66 35.13
C CYS A 242 11.09 5.17 35.01
N GLY A 243 11.90 5.80 35.83
CA GLY A 243 12.24 7.21 35.76
C GLY A 243 13.50 7.51 36.58
N ASN A 244 14.11 8.66 36.35
CA ASN A 244 15.16 9.16 37.22
C ASN A 244 14.55 9.87 38.44
N GLU A 245 15.37 10.19 39.44
CA GLU A 245 14.89 10.79 40.72
C GLU A 245 14.08 12.08 40.51
N ASN A 246 14.39 12.89 39.48
CA ASN A 246 13.72 14.15 39.23
C ASN A 246 12.35 13.97 38.55
N GLU A 247 12.08 12.81 37.96
CA GLU A 247 10.83 12.49 37.24
C GLU A 247 9.80 11.77 38.12
N ILE A 248 10.21 11.26 39.28
CA ILE A 248 9.34 10.42 40.14
C ILE A 248 8.07 11.17 40.52
N SER A 249 8.19 12.42 41.00
CA SER A 249 7.04 13.21 41.42
C SER A 249 6.04 13.40 40.30
N GLN A 250 6.50 13.62 39.07
CA GLN A 250 5.61 13.77 37.91
C GLN A 250 4.74 12.53 37.69
N ILE A 251 5.29 11.33 37.89
CA ILE A 251 4.57 10.08 37.71
C ILE A 251 3.67 9.79 38.93
N THR A 252 4.20 9.98 40.15
CA THR A 252 3.46 9.66 41.39
C THR A 252 2.27 10.57 41.61
N ASP A 253 2.40 11.88 41.33
CA ASP A 253 1.28 12.83 41.44
C ASP A 253 0.10 12.41 40.51
N LYS A 254 0.41 11.87 39.32
CA LYS A 254 -0.61 11.34 38.41
C LYS A 254 -1.26 10.05 38.94
N LEU A 255 -0.47 9.15 39.53
CA LEU A 255 -1.00 7.94 40.15
C LEU A 255 -1.86 8.26 41.38
N ASP A 256 -1.45 9.23 42.18
CA ASP A 256 -2.23 9.72 43.34
C ASP A 256 -3.58 10.31 42.89
N ASN A 257 -3.60 11.14 41.84
CA ASN A 257 -4.84 11.67 41.25
C ASN A 257 -5.78 10.59 40.72
N LEU A 258 -5.21 9.45 40.27
CA LEU A 258 -5.97 8.27 39.83
C LEU A 258 -6.34 7.31 40.98
N ASN A 259 -6.01 7.64 42.24
CA ASN A 259 -6.17 6.79 43.41
C ASN A 259 -5.52 5.40 43.23
N ILE A 260 -4.31 5.35 42.63
CA ILE A 260 -3.55 4.13 42.41
C ILE A 260 -2.42 4.04 43.43
N ASN A 261 -2.44 3.01 44.29
CA ASN A 261 -1.36 2.75 45.20
C ASN A 261 -0.14 2.20 44.45
N TYR A 262 1.04 2.68 44.79
CA TYR A 262 2.31 2.29 44.17
C TYR A 262 3.42 2.07 45.22
N CYS A 263 4.52 1.43 44.82
CA CYS A 263 5.75 1.43 45.57
C CYS A 263 6.93 1.85 44.67
N ILE A 264 7.92 2.49 45.29
CA ILE A 264 9.12 2.96 44.58
C ILE A 264 10.28 2.06 45.02
N VAL A 265 10.94 1.45 44.04
CA VAL A 265 12.11 0.61 44.22
C VAL A 265 13.30 1.30 43.56
N LYS A 266 14.24 1.76 44.35
CA LYS A 266 15.47 2.38 43.86
C LYS A 266 16.47 1.31 43.43
N ASP A 267 16.95 1.40 42.19
CA ASP A 267 17.96 0.49 41.62
C ASP A 267 19.08 1.33 40.98
N LYS A 268 20.13 1.60 41.77
CA LYS A 268 21.26 2.48 41.43
C LYS A 268 20.80 3.91 41.09
N THR A 269 20.85 4.28 39.81
CA THR A 269 20.48 5.60 39.30
C THR A 269 19.03 5.67 38.76
N VAL A 270 18.33 4.54 38.73
CA VAL A 270 16.97 4.43 38.18
C VAL A 270 15.99 4.08 39.29
N CYS A 271 14.85 4.72 39.29
CA CYS A 271 13.74 4.38 40.18
C CYS A 271 12.65 3.65 39.39
N LYS A 272 12.19 2.53 39.95
CA LYS A 272 11.11 1.70 39.42
C LYS A 272 9.85 1.96 40.23
N ILE A 273 8.86 2.58 39.61
CA ILE A 273 7.53 2.79 40.19
C ILE A 273 6.69 1.57 39.81
N GLN A 274 6.27 0.80 40.84
CA GLN A 274 5.49 -0.42 40.64
C GLN A 274 4.09 -0.24 41.21
N PHE A 275 3.09 -0.59 40.47
CA PHE A 275 1.70 -0.59 40.93
C PHE A 275 0.94 -1.80 40.41
N VAL A 276 -0.12 -2.17 41.10
CA VAL A 276 -0.94 -3.35 40.80
C VAL A 276 -2.36 -2.93 40.47
N LYS A 277 -2.72 -3.07 39.19
CA LYS A 277 -4.08 -2.79 38.70
C LYS A 277 -4.35 -3.70 37.49
N LYS A 278 -5.12 -4.77 37.68
CA LYS A 278 -5.37 -5.78 36.65
C LYS A 278 -5.99 -5.19 35.38
N GLU A 279 -6.92 -4.27 35.48
CA GLU A 279 -7.57 -3.63 34.33
C GLU A 279 -6.57 -2.85 33.47
N ILE A 280 -5.71 -2.04 34.11
CA ILE A 280 -4.66 -1.29 33.42
C ILE A 280 -3.67 -2.25 32.79
N PHE A 281 -3.30 -3.34 33.45
CA PHE A 281 -2.42 -4.36 32.91
C PHE A 281 -3.00 -4.96 31.61
N LEU A 282 -4.28 -5.37 31.63
CA LEU A 282 -4.96 -5.94 30.49
C LEU A 282 -5.03 -4.94 29.32
N TYR A 283 -5.34 -3.68 29.62
CA TYR A 283 -5.38 -2.63 28.64
C TYR A 283 -4.00 -2.35 28.01
N LEU A 284 -2.95 -2.24 28.82
CA LEU A 284 -1.60 -1.95 28.34
C LEU A 284 -0.96 -3.12 27.56
N ASN A 285 -1.42 -4.35 27.77
CA ASN A 285 -0.87 -5.53 27.09
C ASN A 285 -1.07 -5.52 25.57
N GLN A 286 -2.03 -4.73 25.06
CA GLN A 286 -2.28 -4.57 23.61
C GLN A 286 -1.16 -3.81 22.86
N PHE A 287 -0.34 -3.01 23.57
CA PHE A 287 0.70 -2.16 22.94
C PHE A 287 2.02 -2.89 22.65
N GLY A 288 2.04 -4.20 22.78
CA GLY A 288 3.22 -5.03 22.50
C GLY A 288 4.20 -5.11 23.68
N SER A 289 5.18 -5.98 23.56
CA SER A 289 6.17 -6.27 24.60
C SER A 289 7.59 -6.16 24.06
N GLY A 290 8.45 -5.45 24.79
CA GLY A 290 9.83 -5.15 24.39
C GLY A 290 9.90 -4.00 23.36
N ALA A 291 10.97 -3.21 23.42
CA ALA A 291 11.10 -1.94 22.70
C ALA A 291 10.83 -2.04 21.19
N ALA A 292 11.24 -3.13 20.53
CA ALA A 292 11.06 -3.30 19.09
C ALA A 292 9.62 -3.64 18.65
N ASN A 293 8.80 -4.14 19.59
CA ASN A 293 7.44 -4.58 19.30
C ASN A 293 6.38 -3.61 19.83
N LYS A 294 6.76 -2.54 20.52
CA LYS A 294 5.83 -1.51 20.98
C LYS A 294 5.20 -0.81 19.77
N HIS A 295 3.90 -0.61 19.83
CA HIS A 295 3.08 0.05 18.81
C HIS A 295 1.85 0.68 19.46
N LEU A 296 1.19 1.58 18.73
CA LEU A 296 -0.10 2.11 19.12
C LEU A 296 -1.24 1.31 18.46
N THR A 297 -2.42 1.43 19.03
CA THR A 297 -3.67 0.92 18.47
C THR A 297 -4.60 2.09 18.18
N LYS A 298 -5.74 1.82 17.55
CA LYS A 298 -6.79 2.82 17.31
C LYS A 298 -7.22 3.55 18.59
N ASP A 299 -7.13 2.88 19.73
CA ASP A 299 -7.46 3.44 21.04
C ASP A 299 -6.67 4.70 21.36
N ILE A 300 -5.41 4.80 20.91
CA ILE A 300 -4.58 6.00 21.08
C ILE A 300 -4.74 6.95 19.89
N ILE A 301 -4.72 6.41 18.67
CA ILE A 301 -4.75 7.22 17.43
C ILE A 301 -6.06 8.03 17.34
N ASN A 302 -7.18 7.47 17.84
CA ASN A 302 -8.49 8.11 17.80
C ASN A 302 -8.79 9.01 19.02
N LEU A 303 -7.89 9.10 20.00
CA LEU A 303 -8.14 9.91 21.20
C LEU A 303 -8.56 11.36 20.88
N PRO A 304 -9.45 11.93 21.68
CA PRO A 304 -9.69 13.39 21.69
C PRO A 304 -8.38 14.16 21.91
N ILE A 305 -8.25 15.32 21.30
CA ILE A 305 -7.00 16.09 21.25
C ILE A 305 -6.38 16.29 22.64
N THR A 306 -7.17 16.64 23.67
CA THR A 306 -6.65 16.86 25.04
C THR A 306 -6.03 15.58 25.63
N LYS A 307 -6.67 14.44 25.43
CA LYS A 307 -6.19 13.12 25.89
C LYS A 307 -4.94 12.70 25.14
N LEU A 308 -4.94 12.94 23.82
CA LEU A 308 -3.80 12.65 22.96
C LEU A 308 -2.57 13.52 23.32
N GLN A 309 -2.79 14.79 23.67
CA GLN A 309 -1.74 15.68 24.17
C GLN A 309 -1.18 15.19 25.53
N ALA A 310 -2.05 14.74 26.44
CA ALA A 310 -1.63 14.17 27.70
C ALA A 310 -0.77 12.90 27.51
N PHE A 311 -1.20 12.02 26.61
CA PHE A 311 -0.44 10.83 26.21
C PHE A 311 0.95 11.20 25.63
N LEU A 312 0.99 12.13 24.68
CA LEU A 312 2.25 12.56 24.06
C LEU A 312 3.18 13.23 25.07
N ASN A 313 2.67 14.03 25.99
CA ASN A 313 3.46 14.64 27.06
C ASN A 313 4.11 13.56 27.93
N GLY A 314 3.35 12.52 28.33
CA GLY A 314 3.90 11.40 29.07
C GLY A 314 4.98 10.65 28.30
N TYR A 315 4.84 10.47 26.99
CA TYR A 315 5.85 9.83 26.17
C TYR A 315 7.08 10.73 25.91
N ILE A 316 6.87 12.04 25.75
CA ILE A 316 7.97 13.03 25.65
C ILE A 316 8.80 13.05 26.92
N ASP A 317 8.17 13.02 28.09
CA ASP A 317 8.87 12.99 29.39
C ASP A 317 9.62 11.67 29.65
N ALA A 318 9.26 10.58 28.94
CA ALA A 318 9.99 9.29 29.00
C ALA A 318 11.21 9.29 28.06
N ASP A 319 10.95 9.29 26.75
CA ASP A 319 11.93 9.06 25.68
C ASP A 319 12.21 10.30 24.81
N GLY A 320 11.62 11.45 25.16
CA GLY A 320 11.74 12.68 24.38
C GLY A 320 12.99 13.49 24.71
N SER A 321 13.36 14.33 23.79
CA SER A 321 14.36 15.38 23.99
C SER A 321 13.92 16.68 23.31
N PHE A 322 14.30 17.80 23.91
CA PHE A 322 14.07 19.14 23.33
C PHE A 322 15.39 19.84 23.11
N THR A 323 15.71 20.14 21.85
CA THR A 323 16.97 20.79 21.48
C THR A 323 16.75 21.75 20.31
N GLN A 324 17.25 22.98 20.45
CA GLN A 324 17.14 24.01 19.39
C GLN A 324 15.69 24.25 18.89
N GLY A 325 14.72 24.30 19.79
CA GLY A 325 13.31 24.51 19.46
C GLY A 325 12.62 23.31 18.79
N LYS A 326 13.26 22.14 18.80
CA LYS A 326 12.73 20.89 18.23
C LYS A 326 12.50 19.84 19.30
N TYR A 327 11.34 19.22 19.28
CA TYR A 327 11.10 17.98 19.99
C TYR A 327 11.54 16.80 19.15
N LYS A 328 12.06 15.78 19.81
CA LYS A 328 12.49 14.53 19.19
C LYS A 328 12.14 13.37 20.12
N ILE A 329 11.50 12.33 19.57
CA ILE A 329 11.30 11.03 20.20
C ILE A 329 11.99 9.98 19.34
N SER A 330 12.65 8.99 19.97
CA SER A 330 13.38 7.93 19.26
C SER A 330 12.96 6.56 19.76
N SER A 331 12.83 5.58 18.86
CA SER A 331 12.54 4.19 19.19
C SER A 331 13.21 3.24 18.18
N VAL A 332 13.42 1.99 18.58
CA VAL A 332 13.80 0.89 17.67
C VAL A 332 12.57 0.31 16.96
N SER A 333 11.36 0.66 17.38
CA SER A 333 10.12 0.29 16.68
C SER A 333 9.83 1.31 15.56
N ARG A 334 10.01 0.90 14.31
CA ARG A 334 9.67 1.71 13.13
C ARG A 334 8.18 2.07 13.14
N ARG A 335 7.32 1.09 13.38
CA ARG A 335 5.87 1.25 13.44
C ARG A 335 5.45 2.32 14.44
N LEU A 336 5.94 2.23 15.69
CA LEU A 336 5.62 3.18 16.75
C LEU A 336 5.98 4.62 16.36
N ILE A 337 7.13 4.86 15.73
CA ILE A 337 7.57 6.21 15.35
C ILE A 337 6.67 6.82 14.26
N TYR A 338 6.20 6.02 13.29
CA TYR A 338 5.23 6.48 12.31
C TYR A 338 3.88 6.84 12.94
N GLU A 339 3.39 6.00 13.87
CA GLU A 339 2.15 6.24 14.62
C GLU A 339 2.25 7.48 15.52
N ILE A 340 3.39 7.71 16.17
CA ILE A 340 3.62 8.94 16.97
C ILE A 340 3.65 10.19 16.07
N GLY A 341 4.20 10.10 14.86
CA GLY A 341 4.18 11.21 13.90
C GLY A 341 2.75 11.66 13.57
N GLU A 342 1.86 10.72 13.32
CA GLU A 342 0.42 10.95 13.15
C GLU A 342 -0.20 11.64 14.37
N CYS A 343 0.07 11.10 15.56
CA CYS A 343 -0.42 11.65 16.82
C CYS A 343 0.05 13.10 17.04
N VAL A 344 1.31 13.41 16.71
CA VAL A 344 1.89 14.77 16.77
C VAL A 344 1.15 15.72 15.84
N ALA A 345 0.94 15.31 14.57
CA ALA A 345 0.24 16.16 13.61
C ALA A 345 -1.20 16.42 14.01
N LYS A 346 -1.90 15.41 14.54
CA LYS A 346 -3.28 15.52 15.05
C LYS A 346 -3.37 16.40 16.29
N ALA A 347 -2.49 16.16 17.28
CA ALA A 347 -2.58 16.83 18.59
C ALA A 347 -2.13 18.29 18.56
N PHE A 348 -1.11 18.61 17.74
CA PHE A 348 -0.46 19.91 17.76
C PHE A 348 -0.65 20.71 16.46
N HIS A 349 -1.25 20.12 15.43
CA HIS A 349 -1.39 20.70 14.08
C HIS A 349 -0.02 21.14 13.51
N ARG A 350 1.00 20.27 13.64
CA ARG A 350 2.37 20.53 13.22
C ARG A 350 2.88 19.50 12.25
N PRO A 351 3.65 19.92 11.23
CA PRO A 351 4.38 18.99 10.41
C PRO A 351 5.45 18.29 11.24
N PHE A 352 5.73 17.06 10.90
CA PHE A 352 6.75 16.23 11.52
C PHE A 352 7.68 15.63 10.47
N SER A 353 8.79 15.08 10.93
CA SER A 353 9.77 14.43 10.09
C SER A 353 10.25 13.14 10.76
N ILE A 354 10.42 12.08 9.97
CA ILE A 354 10.90 10.78 10.46
C ILE A 354 12.32 10.55 9.96
N TYR A 355 13.24 10.27 10.88
CA TYR A 355 14.63 9.97 10.59
C TYR A 355 14.93 8.51 10.87
N PHE A 356 15.67 7.89 9.99
CA PHE A 356 16.31 6.61 10.19
C PHE A 356 17.77 6.79 10.60
N THR A 357 18.23 6.04 11.59
CA THR A 357 19.62 6.03 12.04
C THR A 357 20.12 4.59 12.11
N SER A 358 20.98 4.22 11.17
CA SER A 358 21.68 2.94 11.22
C SER A 358 22.72 2.94 12.35
N ARG A 359 22.81 1.87 13.10
CA ARG A 359 23.73 1.70 14.22
C ARG A 359 24.58 0.45 14.05
N PRO A 360 25.86 0.45 14.53
CA PRO A 360 26.67 -0.75 14.54
C PRO A 360 25.96 -1.82 15.41
N LYS A 361 25.99 -3.09 15.00
CA LYS A 361 25.32 -4.20 15.70
C LYS A 361 25.72 -4.31 17.18
N THR A 362 26.96 -3.92 17.51
CA THR A 362 27.49 -3.91 18.88
C THR A 362 28.22 -2.61 19.17
N SER A 363 28.10 -2.11 20.38
CA SER A 363 28.89 -0.98 20.90
C SER A 363 29.28 -1.22 22.36
N VAL A 364 30.29 -0.49 22.84
CA VAL A 364 30.68 -0.51 24.24
C VAL A 364 30.09 0.72 24.93
N ILE A 365 29.18 0.53 25.87
CA ILE A 365 28.59 1.58 26.70
C ILE A 365 28.97 1.31 28.14
N GLU A 366 29.64 2.26 28.80
CA GLU A 366 30.13 2.12 30.19
C GLU A 366 30.92 0.84 30.44
N GLY A 367 31.77 0.44 29.49
CA GLY A 367 32.58 -0.77 29.59
C GLY A 367 31.85 -2.10 29.32
N ARG A 368 30.56 -2.06 28.96
CA ARG A 368 29.77 -3.26 28.62
C ARG A 368 29.51 -3.31 27.11
N VAL A 369 29.70 -4.49 26.53
CA VAL A 369 29.28 -4.75 25.15
C VAL A 369 27.75 -4.85 25.12
N VAL A 370 27.10 -3.96 24.37
CA VAL A 370 25.65 -3.96 24.18
C VAL A 370 25.32 -4.17 22.71
N ASN A 371 24.31 -4.98 22.45
CA ASN A 371 23.75 -5.13 21.12
C ASN A 371 22.89 -3.90 20.80
N GLN A 372 23.18 -3.23 19.70
CA GLN A 372 22.39 -2.10 19.22
C GLN A 372 21.52 -2.51 18.03
N LYS A 373 20.37 -1.87 17.91
CA LYS A 373 19.49 -1.96 16.74
C LYS A 373 19.41 -0.60 16.07
N ASP A 374 19.13 -0.61 14.79
CA ASP A 374 18.75 0.60 14.07
C ASP A 374 17.59 1.30 14.77
N SER A 375 17.55 2.61 14.68
CA SER A 375 16.56 3.42 15.39
C SER A 375 15.89 4.41 14.44
N TYR A 376 14.64 4.73 14.75
CA TYR A 376 13.82 5.70 14.09
C TYR A 376 13.54 6.85 15.04
N SER A 377 13.36 8.05 14.51
CA SER A 377 13.05 9.22 15.32
C SER A 377 12.01 10.08 14.62
N VAL A 378 11.02 10.56 15.37
CA VAL A 378 10.12 11.61 14.93
C VAL A 378 10.57 12.94 15.51
N VAL A 379 10.58 13.99 14.68
CA VAL A 379 11.01 15.34 15.05
C VAL A 379 10.00 16.37 14.58
N TRP A 380 9.64 17.31 15.45
CA TRP A 380 8.73 18.40 15.11
C TRP A 380 9.10 19.70 15.88
N LYS A 381 8.47 20.81 15.49
CA LYS A 381 8.60 22.12 16.17
C LYS A 381 7.22 22.59 16.63
N MET A 382 7.14 23.22 17.79
CA MET A 382 5.91 23.86 18.28
C MET A 382 5.73 25.27 17.71
N GLU A 383 6.82 25.98 17.44
CA GLU A 383 6.75 27.31 16.85
C GLU A 383 6.36 27.25 15.38
N ASN A 384 5.51 28.19 14.96
CA ASN A 384 5.14 28.36 13.56
C ASN A 384 6.29 29.05 12.83
N THR A 385 7.28 28.29 12.42
CA THR A 385 8.26 28.77 11.46
C THR A 385 7.73 28.44 10.07
N GLU A 386 7.52 29.48 9.23
CA GLU A 386 7.22 29.30 7.80
C GLU A 386 8.41 28.60 7.14
N HIS A 387 8.41 27.27 7.14
CA HIS A 387 9.45 26.50 6.47
C HIS A 387 9.01 26.11 5.07
N ASP A 388 9.93 26.28 4.14
CA ASP A 388 9.77 25.83 2.74
C ASP A 388 9.63 24.30 2.59
N CYS A 389 9.84 23.53 3.67
CA CYS A 389 9.94 22.07 3.57
C CYS A 389 8.63 21.34 3.93
N ALA A 390 7.83 21.84 4.87
CA ALA A 390 6.56 21.23 5.25
C ALA A 390 5.66 22.22 5.99
N PHE A 391 4.31 22.02 5.89
CA PHE A 391 3.30 22.80 6.61
C PHE A 391 2.06 21.92 6.88
N TYR A 392 1.25 22.34 7.86
CA TYR A 392 -0.05 21.75 8.16
C TYR A 392 -1.17 22.67 7.65
N GLU A 393 -2.13 22.13 6.93
CA GLU A 393 -3.30 22.84 6.43
C GLU A 393 -4.49 21.89 6.29
N ASP A 394 -5.64 22.26 6.85
CA ASP A 394 -6.95 21.60 6.67
C ASP A 394 -6.95 20.06 6.88
N GLY A 395 -6.26 19.57 7.91
CA GLY A 395 -6.17 18.14 8.20
C GLY A 395 -5.13 17.39 7.40
N TYR A 396 -4.23 18.10 6.71
CA TYR A 396 -3.12 17.52 5.95
C TYR A 396 -1.78 18.09 6.39
N VAL A 397 -0.76 17.26 6.37
CA VAL A 397 0.64 17.70 6.35
C VAL A 397 1.12 17.63 4.91
N TRP A 398 1.66 18.73 4.40
CA TRP A 398 2.25 18.83 3.07
C TRP A 398 3.76 18.89 3.19
N SER A 399 4.46 17.93 2.62
CA SER A 399 5.92 17.82 2.70
C SER A 399 6.58 17.89 1.33
N LYS A 400 7.61 18.74 1.21
CA LYS A 400 8.35 18.96 -0.04
C LYS A 400 9.15 17.73 -0.43
N ILE A 401 9.18 17.41 -1.72
CA ILE A 401 10.04 16.35 -2.27
C ILE A 401 11.48 16.88 -2.36
N ASN A 402 12.45 16.11 -1.85
CA ASN A 402 13.85 16.47 -1.88
C ASN A 402 14.65 15.76 -2.97
N SER A 403 14.36 14.50 -3.19
CA SER A 403 15.05 13.68 -4.16
C SER A 403 14.08 12.75 -4.88
N ILE A 404 14.33 12.55 -6.15
CA ILE A 404 13.65 11.57 -6.99
C ILE A 404 14.75 10.90 -7.80
N SER A 405 14.79 9.58 -7.76
CA SER A 405 15.70 8.79 -8.59
C SER A 405 14.96 7.54 -9.08
N GLU A 406 15.29 7.12 -10.28
CA GLU A 406 14.84 5.83 -10.81
C GLU A 406 15.93 4.80 -10.56
N GLU A 407 15.53 3.60 -10.16
CA GLU A 407 16.42 2.50 -9.83
C GLU A 407 15.94 1.23 -10.55
N ASN A 408 16.87 0.46 -11.10
CA ASN A 408 16.56 -0.86 -11.61
C ASN A 408 16.31 -1.79 -10.42
N ALA A 409 15.26 -2.58 -10.50
CA ALA A 409 14.89 -3.54 -9.48
C ALA A 409 14.37 -4.83 -10.14
N ASP A 410 14.44 -5.92 -9.43
CA ASP A 410 13.80 -7.18 -9.77
C ASP A 410 13.11 -7.67 -8.49
N GLU A 411 11.97 -7.06 -8.20
CA GLU A 411 11.30 -7.22 -6.90
C GLU A 411 9.80 -7.42 -7.03
N LEU A 412 9.23 -8.11 -6.05
CA LEU A 412 7.80 -8.18 -5.85
C LEU A 412 7.29 -6.83 -5.34
N VAL A 413 6.17 -6.40 -5.90
CA VAL A 413 5.52 -5.14 -5.53
C VAL A 413 4.04 -5.35 -5.26
N TYR A 414 3.51 -4.57 -4.30
CA TYR A 414 2.19 -4.75 -3.72
C TYR A 414 1.31 -3.53 -3.96
N ASN A 415 0.00 -3.72 -4.09
CA ASN A 415 -0.98 -2.66 -4.13
C ASN A 415 -2.27 -3.08 -3.43
N LEU A 416 -3.05 -2.08 -3.01
CA LEU A 416 -4.34 -2.26 -2.38
C LEU A 416 -5.43 -1.67 -3.27
N GLU A 417 -6.61 -2.27 -3.21
CA GLU A 417 -7.81 -1.66 -3.73
C GLU A 417 -8.70 -1.28 -2.55
N VAL A 418 -9.08 0.00 -2.49
CA VAL A 418 -9.78 0.60 -1.35
C VAL A 418 -11.13 1.11 -1.82
N GLU A 419 -12.18 0.81 -1.07
CA GLU A 419 -13.53 1.25 -1.37
C GLU A 419 -13.69 2.78 -1.33
N ASN A 420 -14.69 3.30 -1.99
CA ASN A 420 -15.11 4.71 -2.05
C ASN A 420 -14.06 5.67 -2.61
N ASP A 421 -12.98 5.93 -1.87
CA ASP A 421 -12.02 7.00 -2.19
C ASP A 421 -10.86 6.56 -3.07
N ASN A 422 -10.67 5.23 -3.24
CA ASN A 422 -9.64 4.67 -4.10
C ASN A 422 -8.20 5.11 -3.74
N SER A 423 -7.98 5.43 -2.48
CA SER A 423 -6.70 5.94 -1.98
C SER A 423 -6.42 5.41 -0.59
N TYR A 424 -5.15 5.40 -0.22
CA TYR A 424 -4.70 4.97 1.09
C TYR A 424 -3.37 5.63 1.43
N MET A 425 -2.96 5.53 2.71
CA MET A 425 -1.68 6.07 3.17
C MET A 425 -0.61 5.01 3.27
N VAL A 426 0.56 5.32 2.70
CA VAL A 426 1.80 4.55 2.83
C VAL A 426 2.91 5.44 3.38
N GLN A 427 3.54 5.05 4.51
CA GLN A 427 4.67 5.78 5.10
C GLN A 427 4.43 7.30 5.17
N ASN A 428 3.26 7.71 5.67
CA ASN A 428 2.80 9.11 5.75
C ASN A 428 2.62 9.81 4.39
N ILE A 429 2.31 9.08 3.34
CA ILE A 429 2.06 9.62 2.00
C ILE A 429 0.73 9.10 1.47
N ILE A 430 -0.09 10.01 0.94
CA ILE A 430 -1.33 9.65 0.28
C ILE A 430 -1.07 9.18 -1.14
N VAL A 431 -1.56 7.98 -1.46
CA VAL A 431 -1.43 7.34 -2.77
C VAL A 431 -2.78 6.84 -3.28
N HIS A 432 -2.90 6.66 -4.58
CA HIS A 432 -4.11 6.16 -5.21
C HIS A 432 -3.95 4.70 -5.62
N ASN A 433 -5.00 3.90 -5.45
CA ASN A 433 -5.00 2.53 -5.95
C ASN A 433 -5.18 2.47 -7.48
N CYS A 434 -4.87 1.32 -8.05
CA CYS A 434 -5.08 1.08 -9.49
C CYS A 434 -6.49 0.54 -9.71
N GLN A 435 -7.36 1.35 -10.32
CA GLN A 435 -8.75 0.95 -10.57
C GLN A 435 -9.08 0.99 -12.02
N ASP A 436 -9.92 0.08 -12.45
CA ASP A 436 -10.90 0.37 -13.52
C ASP A 436 -11.82 -0.82 -13.85
N PHE A 437 -11.37 -2.10 -13.81
CA PHE A 437 -12.21 -3.27 -14.07
C PHE A 437 -12.30 -4.26 -12.91
N SER A 438 -11.83 -3.90 -11.73
CA SER A 438 -11.93 -4.78 -10.56
C SER A 438 -13.33 -4.77 -9.96
N LEU A 439 -13.73 -5.90 -9.33
CA LEU A 439 -15.03 -6.05 -8.65
C LEU A 439 -15.24 -5.05 -7.52
N ALA A 440 -14.17 -4.50 -6.97
CA ALA A 440 -14.19 -3.64 -5.79
C ALA A 440 -13.93 -2.15 -6.09
N GLY A 441 -13.63 -1.76 -7.34
CA GLY A 441 -13.51 -0.36 -7.74
C GLY A 441 -14.86 0.34 -7.89
N LYS A 442 -14.85 1.67 -8.13
CA LYS A 442 -16.07 2.43 -8.51
C LYS A 442 -16.76 1.83 -9.73
N GLN A 443 -16.08 0.87 -10.37
CA GLN A 443 -16.54 0.13 -11.53
C GLN A 443 -17.14 1.07 -12.57
N LYS A 444 -16.54 2.27 -12.74
CA LYS A 444 -16.96 3.25 -13.73
C LYS A 444 -16.73 2.75 -15.16
N GLY A 445 -15.94 1.67 -15.31
CA GLY A 445 -15.60 1.17 -16.64
C GLY A 445 -14.79 2.18 -17.45
N SER A 446 -14.93 2.15 -18.76
CA SER A 446 -14.28 3.11 -19.67
C SER A 446 -15.01 4.45 -19.64
N VAL A 447 -14.78 5.29 -18.61
CA VAL A 447 -15.38 6.62 -18.50
C VAL A 447 -14.32 7.69 -18.76
N TRP A 448 -14.63 8.64 -19.64
CA TRP A 448 -13.86 9.86 -19.86
C TRP A 448 -14.56 11.03 -19.18
N LYS A 449 -13.77 12.01 -18.73
CA LYS A 449 -14.26 13.23 -18.12
C LYS A 449 -13.75 14.43 -18.91
N CYS A 450 -14.63 15.35 -19.25
CA CYS A 450 -14.24 16.64 -19.81
C CYS A 450 -13.77 17.57 -18.67
N ASN A 451 -12.56 18.08 -18.76
CA ASN A 451 -12.02 19.00 -17.76
C ASN A 451 -12.66 20.41 -17.81
N ASP A 452 -13.24 20.78 -18.95
CA ASP A 452 -13.81 22.12 -19.13
C ASP A 452 -15.28 22.21 -18.70
N CYS A 453 -16.09 21.17 -18.93
CA CYS A 453 -17.52 21.18 -18.55
C CYS A 453 -17.90 20.14 -17.48
N GLY A 454 -16.97 19.29 -17.06
CA GLY A 454 -17.18 18.28 -16.04
C GLY A 454 -17.99 17.05 -16.49
N GLU A 455 -18.38 16.95 -17.76
CA GLU A 455 -19.15 15.81 -18.28
C GLU A 455 -18.37 14.51 -18.18
N GLU A 456 -18.99 13.48 -17.60
CA GLU A 456 -18.45 12.11 -17.54
C GLU A 456 -19.26 11.20 -18.48
N TYR A 457 -18.59 10.51 -19.41
CA TYR A 457 -19.26 9.67 -20.41
C TYR A 457 -18.40 8.44 -20.79
N ASN A 458 -19.06 7.37 -21.25
CA ASN A 458 -18.35 6.21 -21.80
C ASN A 458 -17.94 6.52 -23.26
N PRO A 459 -16.64 6.56 -23.61
CA PRO A 459 -16.19 6.88 -24.95
C PRO A 459 -16.69 5.90 -26.03
N LEU A 460 -17.07 4.67 -25.65
CA LEU A 460 -17.64 3.70 -26.60
C LEU A 460 -19.07 4.06 -27.05
N THR A 461 -19.78 4.94 -26.32
CA THR A 461 -21.08 5.46 -26.74
C THR A 461 -20.98 6.58 -27.79
N VAL A 462 -19.76 7.09 -28.01
CA VAL A 462 -19.47 8.12 -29.00
C VAL A 462 -18.81 7.49 -30.22
N HIS A 463 -19.24 7.82 -31.40
CA HIS A 463 -18.62 7.31 -32.65
C HIS A 463 -17.12 7.63 -32.66
N TYR A 464 -16.29 6.70 -33.08
CA TYR A 464 -14.83 6.81 -33.00
C TYR A 464 -14.24 8.04 -33.70
N SER A 465 -14.87 8.58 -34.72
CA SER A 465 -14.43 9.81 -35.40
C SER A 465 -14.57 11.07 -34.57
N GLU A 466 -15.44 11.06 -33.55
CA GLU A 466 -15.76 12.19 -32.69
C GLU A 466 -15.22 12.06 -31.25
N ARG A 467 -14.61 10.93 -30.91
CA ARG A 467 -14.08 10.65 -29.56
C ARG A 467 -12.98 11.59 -29.08
N HIS A 468 -12.38 12.37 -29.99
CA HIS A 468 -11.37 13.35 -29.62
C HIS A 468 -11.97 14.62 -28.98
N LYS A 469 -13.30 14.74 -28.93
CA LYS A 469 -14.04 15.88 -28.38
C LYS A 469 -15.09 15.44 -27.38
N CYS A 470 -15.34 16.31 -26.39
CA CYS A 470 -16.45 16.14 -25.45
C CYS A 470 -17.80 16.19 -26.20
N PRO A 471 -18.69 15.21 -26.05
CA PRO A 471 -19.98 15.19 -26.75
C PRO A 471 -20.91 16.33 -26.29
N LYS A 472 -20.66 16.97 -25.15
CA LYS A 472 -21.48 18.04 -24.60
C LYS A 472 -21.00 19.44 -25.01
N CYS A 473 -19.70 19.71 -24.92
CA CYS A 473 -19.15 21.06 -25.13
C CYS A 473 -18.14 21.15 -26.28
N GLY A 474 -17.79 20.04 -26.92
CA GLY A 474 -16.85 20.00 -28.04
C GLY A 474 -15.37 20.18 -27.65
N SER A 475 -15.04 20.30 -26.36
CA SER A 475 -13.68 20.47 -25.89
C SER A 475 -12.83 19.21 -26.11
N GLU A 476 -11.55 19.40 -26.46
CA GLU A 476 -10.55 18.32 -26.59
C GLU A 476 -9.80 18.04 -25.27
N ASN A 477 -10.05 18.85 -24.22
CA ASN A 477 -9.43 18.71 -22.90
C ASN A 477 -10.12 17.58 -22.09
N LEU A 478 -9.76 16.33 -22.41
CA LEU A 478 -10.39 15.13 -21.88
C LEU A 478 -9.45 14.40 -20.94
N ASP A 479 -9.92 14.13 -19.71
CA ASP A 479 -9.28 13.18 -18.80
C ASP A 479 -9.76 11.77 -19.13
N LYS A 480 -8.83 10.94 -19.63
CA LYS A 480 -9.08 9.58 -20.08
C LYS A 480 -8.77 8.58 -18.96
N SER A 481 -9.78 7.85 -18.48
CA SER A 481 -9.57 6.81 -17.49
C SER A 481 -8.60 5.71 -17.99
N ARG A 482 -7.90 5.04 -17.07
CA ARG A 482 -6.97 3.96 -17.45
C ARG A 482 -7.66 2.76 -18.09
N SER A 483 -8.89 2.46 -17.71
CA SER A 483 -9.70 1.41 -18.35
C SER A 483 -10.06 1.76 -19.79
N SER A 484 -10.01 3.03 -20.16
CA SER A 484 -10.21 3.46 -21.54
C SER A 484 -9.00 3.16 -22.45
N LEU A 485 -7.91 2.59 -21.94
CA LEU A 485 -6.83 2.07 -22.78
C LEU A 485 -7.30 0.97 -23.74
N LEU A 486 -8.42 0.31 -23.46
CA LEU A 486 -9.09 -0.53 -24.46
C LEU A 486 -9.49 0.28 -25.69
N VAL A 487 -9.85 1.57 -25.52
CA VAL A 487 -10.18 2.48 -26.63
C VAL A 487 -8.93 2.82 -27.45
N GLU A 488 -7.78 2.98 -26.80
CA GLU A 488 -6.50 3.18 -27.50
C GLU A 488 -6.09 1.91 -28.28
N TRP A 489 -6.35 0.72 -27.70
CA TRP A 489 -6.15 -0.55 -28.40
C TRP A 489 -7.05 -0.67 -29.66
N LEU A 490 -8.34 -0.28 -29.54
CA LEU A 490 -9.26 -0.16 -30.68
C LEU A 490 -8.74 0.82 -31.74
N ARG A 491 -8.21 1.97 -31.32
CA ARG A 491 -7.65 2.99 -32.22
C ARG A 491 -6.53 2.40 -33.07
N VAL A 492 -5.58 1.71 -32.44
CA VAL A 492 -4.45 1.06 -33.14
C VAL A 492 -4.95 -0.02 -34.11
N ILE A 493 -5.92 -0.84 -33.71
CA ILE A 493 -6.51 -1.88 -34.59
C ILE A 493 -7.23 -1.27 -35.79
N ARG A 494 -8.02 -0.24 -35.60
CA ARG A 494 -8.76 0.42 -36.67
C ARG A 494 -7.83 0.91 -37.78
N PHE A 495 -6.72 1.53 -37.41
CA PHE A 495 -5.78 2.08 -38.37
C PHE A 495 -4.93 1.00 -39.04
N ASN A 496 -4.35 0.11 -38.24
CA ASN A 496 -3.33 -0.81 -38.76
C ASN A 496 -3.92 -2.13 -39.28
N LYS A 497 -5.17 -2.43 -38.91
CA LYS A 497 -5.90 -3.64 -39.35
C LYS A 497 -5.06 -4.92 -39.28
N PRO A 498 -4.48 -5.28 -38.10
CA PRO A 498 -3.69 -6.48 -37.95
C PRO A 498 -4.51 -7.72 -38.37
N SER A 499 -3.85 -8.79 -38.80
CA SER A 499 -4.54 -10.01 -39.21
C SER A 499 -5.31 -10.66 -38.08
N TRP A 500 -4.78 -10.57 -36.85
CA TRP A 500 -5.38 -11.06 -35.62
C TRP A 500 -4.79 -10.35 -34.38
N GLY A 501 -5.43 -10.50 -33.22
CA GLY A 501 -4.95 -9.92 -31.97
C GLY A 501 -5.42 -10.67 -30.75
N ILE A 502 -4.71 -10.47 -29.62
CA ILE A 502 -5.05 -11.01 -28.31
C ILE A 502 -5.21 -9.85 -27.32
N TYR A 503 -6.35 -9.81 -26.63
CA TYR A 503 -6.59 -8.94 -25.51
C TYR A 503 -6.83 -9.78 -24.27
N GLU A 504 -6.02 -9.58 -23.20
CA GLU A 504 -6.14 -10.27 -21.93
C GLU A 504 -6.65 -9.30 -20.87
N ASN A 505 -7.57 -9.75 -20.02
CA ASN A 505 -8.03 -8.96 -18.88
C ASN A 505 -8.55 -9.88 -17.76
N VAL A 506 -8.85 -9.28 -16.59
CA VAL A 506 -9.49 -10.00 -15.49
C VAL A 506 -10.88 -10.49 -15.88
N LYS A 507 -11.30 -11.65 -15.34
CA LYS A 507 -12.61 -12.28 -15.62
C LYS A 507 -13.77 -11.30 -15.50
N ASN A 508 -13.68 -10.31 -14.61
CA ASN A 508 -14.78 -9.41 -14.30
C ASN A 508 -15.21 -8.49 -15.47
N ILE A 509 -14.36 -8.26 -16.46
CA ILE A 509 -14.72 -7.45 -17.64
C ILE A 509 -15.92 -8.06 -18.41
N VAL A 510 -16.10 -9.37 -18.33
CA VAL A 510 -17.26 -10.09 -18.90
C VAL A 510 -18.38 -10.32 -17.87
N GLY A 511 -18.23 -9.82 -16.66
CA GLY A 511 -19.24 -9.88 -15.60
C GLY A 511 -20.43 -8.97 -15.87
N SER A 512 -21.55 -9.21 -15.19
CA SER A 512 -22.86 -8.55 -15.43
C SER A 512 -22.78 -7.03 -15.53
N LYS A 513 -21.96 -6.39 -14.72
CA LYS A 513 -21.83 -4.93 -14.66
C LYS A 513 -21.13 -4.30 -15.88
N PHE A 514 -20.18 -4.99 -16.48
CA PHE A 514 -19.41 -4.50 -17.64
C PHE A 514 -19.86 -5.15 -18.96
N LYS A 515 -20.86 -6.00 -18.90
CA LYS A 515 -21.36 -6.75 -20.05
C LYS A 515 -21.71 -5.83 -21.24
N GLU A 516 -22.38 -4.72 -20.97
CA GLU A 516 -22.74 -3.75 -22.01
C GLU A 516 -21.48 -3.07 -22.61
N THR A 517 -20.56 -2.59 -21.76
CA THR A 517 -19.31 -2.00 -22.22
C THR A 517 -18.46 -3.00 -23.01
N PHE A 518 -18.40 -4.25 -22.55
CA PHE A 518 -17.69 -5.30 -23.26
C PHE A 518 -18.37 -5.67 -24.57
N GLN A 519 -19.70 -5.64 -24.63
CA GLN A 519 -20.44 -5.86 -25.86
C GLN A 519 -20.19 -4.73 -26.88
N MET A 520 -20.23 -3.45 -26.46
CA MET A 520 -19.86 -2.32 -27.32
C MET A 520 -18.45 -2.47 -27.90
N PHE A 521 -17.51 -2.96 -27.09
CA PHE A 521 -16.14 -3.23 -27.52
C PHE A 521 -16.08 -4.34 -28.59
N ILE A 522 -16.86 -5.41 -28.41
CA ILE A 522 -17.00 -6.50 -29.39
C ILE A 522 -17.64 -5.97 -30.68
N ASP A 523 -18.72 -5.18 -30.57
CA ASP A 523 -19.46 -4.67 -31.72
C ASP A 523 -18.57 -3.77 -32.59
N GLU A 524 -17.79 -2.90 -31.97
CA GLU A 524 -16.84 -2.03 -32.68
C GLU A 524 -15.73 -2.83 -33.39
N LEU A 525 -15.22 -3.90 -32.79
CA LEU A 525 -14.27 -4.80 -33.44
C LEU A 525 -14.92 -5.51 -34.66
N ASN A 526 -16.19 -5.86 -34.54
CA ASN A 526 -16.95 -6.47 -35.64
C ASN A 526 -17.16 -5.45 -36.81
N GLU A 527 -17.37 -4.17 -36.50
CA GLU A 527 -17.42 -3.09 -37.48
C GLU A 527 -16.08 -2.87 -38.20
N TYR A 528 -14.97 -3.02 -37.47
CA TYR A 528 -13.62 -2.96 -38.04
C TYR A 528 -13.27 -4.13 -38.97
N GLY A 529 -14.16 -5.13 -39.06
CA GLY A 529 -14.03 -6.28 -39.96
C GLY A 529 -13.39 -7.50 -39.29
N TYR A 530 -13.52 -7.63 -37.96
CA TYR A 530 -13.02 -8.78 -37.22
C TYR A 530 -14.15 -9.71 -36.77
N ASN A 531 -13.88 -11.00 -36.72
CA ASN A 531 -14.58 -11.95 -35.88
C ASN A 531 -13.91 -11.98 -34.51
N THR A 532 -14.70 -12.12 -33.46
CA THR A 532 -14.26 -12.08 -32.09
C THR A 532 -14.56 -13.41 -31.39
N HIS A 533 -13.58 -13.96 -30.71
CA HIS A 533 -13.68 -15.19 -29.92
C HIS A 533 -13.16 -14.91 -28.52
N TYR A 534 -13.96 -15.13 -27.47
CA TYR A 534 -13.46 -14.95 -26.12
C TYR A 534 -13.82 -16.14 -25.21
N LYS A 535 -12.95 -16.41 -24.25
CA LYS A 535 -13.12 -17.46 -23.25
C LYS A 535 -12.42 -17.06 -21.96
N VAL A 536 -13.00 -17.41 -20.82
CA VAL A 536 -12.31 -17.35 -19.53
C VAL A 536 -11.50 -18.62 -19.40
N LEU A 537 -10.18 -18.50 -19.27
CA LEU A 537 -9.27 -19.63 -19.07
C LEU A 537 -8.68 -19.56 -17.65
N ASN A 538 -8.40 -20.72 -17.08
CA ASN A 538 -7.76 -20.84 -15.78
C ASN A 538 -6.37 -21.48 -15.97
N ALA A 539 -5.32 -20.86 -15.46
CA ALA A 539 -3.94 -21.33 -15.64
C ALA A 539 -3.74 -22.79 -15.18
N LYS A 540 -4.45 -23.23 -14.12
CA LYS A 540 -4.40 -24.61 -13.62
C LYS A 540 -4.83 -25.65 -14.65
N ASP A 541 -5.71 -25.27 -15.57
CA ASP A 541 -6.24 -26.17 -16.59
C ASP A 541 -5.28 -26.29 -17.80
N TYR A 542 -4.12 -25.62 -17.74
CA TYR A 542 -3.12 -25.55 -18.81
C TYR A 542 -1.70 -25.84 -18.32
N GLY A 543 -1.56 -26.74 -17.34
CA GLY A 543 -0.28 -27.24 -16.87
C GLY A 543 0.49 -26.30 -15.96
N ILE A 544 -0.13 -25.23 -15.44
CA ILE A 544 0.46 -24.33 -14.43
C ILE A 544 -0.29 -24.56 -13.12
N PRO A 545 0.35 -25.03 -12.05
CA PRO A 545 -0.34 -25.37 -10.81
C PRO A 545 -0.79 -24.13 -10.01
N GLN A 546 -1.49 -23.22 -10.69
CA GLN A 546 -2.07 -21.99 -10.11
C GLN A 546 -3.51 -21.77 -10.56
N ASN A 547 -4.41 -21.58 -9.61
CA ASN A 547 -5.82 -21.25 -9.86
C ASN A 547 -5.95 -19.74 -10.21
N ARG A 548 -5.77 -19.39 -11.51
CA ARG A 548 -5.78 -18.01 -12.02
C ARG A 548 -6.67 -17.87 -13.25
N GLU A 549 -7.86 -17.31 -13.07
CA GLU A 549 -8.82 -17.06 -14.15
C GLU A 549 -8.57 -15.73 -14.88
N ARG A 550 -8.52 -15.75 -16.21
CA ARG A 550 -8.42 -14.56 -17.07
C ARG A 550 -9.33 -14.71 -18.28
N VAL A 551 -9.90 -13.60 -18.76
CA VAL A 551 -10.56 -13.56 -20.06
C VAL A 551 -9.52 -13.30 -21.13
N TYR A 552 -9.57 -14.11 -22.16
CA TYR A 552 -8.81 -13.91 -23.40
C TYR A 552 -9.78 -13.65 -24.54
N LEU A 553 -9.63 -12.50 -25.19
CA LEU A 553 -10.36 -12.15 -26.41
C LEU A 553 -9.39 -12.24 -27.60
N ILE A 554 -9.74 -13.07 -28.55
CA ILE A 554 -9.01 -13.24 -29.81
C ILE A 554 -9.81 -12.56 -30.90
N ILE A 555 -9.16 -11.72 -31.68
CA ILE A 555 -9.74 -11.12 -32.89
C ILE A 555 -9.05 -11.67 -34.12
N ILE A 556 -9.82 -12.00 -35.15
CA ILE A 556 -9.32 -12.51 -36.43
C ILE A 556 -10.05 -11.75 -37.54
N LYS A 557 -9.33 -11.22 -38.55
CA LYS A 557 -9.97 -10.60 -39.69
C LYS A 557 -11.00 -11.56 -40.32
N LYS A 558 -12.20 -11.05 -40.63
CA LYS A 558 -13.27 -11.87 -41.23
C LYS A 558 -12.83 -12.63 -42.49
N GLU A 559 -12.00 -12.00 -43.32
CA GLU A 559 -11.42 -12.60 -44.52
C GLU A 559 -10.43 -13.74 -44.29
N LEU A 560 -9.84 -13.78 -43.10
CA LEU A 560 -8.86 -14.78 -42.67
C LEU A 560 -9.45 -15.86 -41.75
N ASP A 561 -10.59 -15.55 -41.12
CA ASP A 561 -11.24 -16.49 -40.21
C ASP A 561 -12.01 -17.57 -41.00
N ASN A 562 -11.43 -18.73 -41.04
CA ASN A 562 -12.03 -19.90 -41.67
C ASN A 562 -12.96 -20.71 -40.75
N GLY A 563 -13.31 -20.14 -39.57
CA GLY A 563 -14.17 -20.77 -38.58
C GLY A 563 -13.54 -21.97 -37.84
N LYS A 564 -12.24 -22.20 -38.02
CA LYS A 564 -11.53 -23.31 -37.37
C LYS A 564 -10.84 -22.93 -36.07
N PHE A 565 -10.84 -21.64 -35.70
CA PHE A 565 -10.21 -21.23 -34.44
C PHE A 565 -10.91 -21.90 -33.26
N LYS A 566 -10.12 -22.51 -32.39
CA LYS A 566 -10.57 -23.04 -31.09
C LYS A 566 -9.57 -22.64 -30.03
N PHE A 567 -10.07 -22.31 -28.85
CA PHE A 567 -9.21 -22.22 -27.68
C PHE A 567 -8.57 -23.57 -27.39
N PRO A 568 -7.32 -23.60 -26.87
CA PRO A 568 -6.66 -24.85 -26.54
C PRO A 568 -7.52 -25.65 -25.55
N GLU A 569 -7.51 -26.97 -25.71
CA GLU A 569 -8.15 -27.86 -24.74
C GLU A 569 -7.32 -27.91 -23.46
N PRO A 570 -7.96 -28.00 -22.30
CA PRO A 570 -7.28 -28.21 -21.05
C PRO A 570 -6.37 -29.44 -21.08
N PHE A 571 -5.21 -29.35 -20.44
CA PHE A 571 -4.31 -30.49 -20.29
C PHE A 571 -3.60 -30.45 -18.94
N ASP A 572 -3.33 -31.61 -18.38
CA ASP A 572 -2.49 -31.80 -17.20
C ASP A 572 -1.13 -32.35 -17.66
N ASN A 573 -0.06 -31.58 -17.40
CA ASN A 573 1.31 -31.99 -17.69
C ASN A 573 1.99 -32.72 -16.51
N GLY A 574 1.23 -33.00 -15.45
CA GLY A 574 1.72 -33.64 -14.24
C GLY A 574 2.41 -32.70 -13.25
N LEU A 575 2.67 -31.43 -13.60
CA LEU A 575 3.27 -30.45 -12.68
C LEU A 575 2.32 -30.10 -11.56
N ARG A 576 2.82 -30.14 -10.33
CA ARG A 576 2.10 -29.78 -9.11
C ARG A 576 2.84 -28.65 -8.39
N LEU A 577 2.20 -28.05 -7.41
CA LEU A 577 2.79 -26.97 -6.62
C LEU A 577 4.15 -27.38 -6.01
N ARG A 578 4.26 -28.60 -5.53
CA ARG A 578 5.50 -29.16 -4.98
C ARG A 578 6.67 -29.11 -5.95
N ASP A 579 6.41 -29.36 -7.24
CA ASP A 579 7.45 -29.40 -8.29
C ASP A 579 7.96 -27.99 -8.66
N MET A 580 7.24 -26.95 -8.23
CA MET A 580 7.60 -25.55 -8.43
C MET A 580 8.39 -24.95 -7.25
N LEU A 581 8.58 -25.70 -6.17
CA LEU A 581 9.33 -25.25 -5.01
C LEU A 581 10.81 -25.58 -5.17
N GLU A 582 11.65 -24.71 -4.66
CA GLU A 582 13.10 -24.93 -4.59
C GLU A 582 13.42 -26.11 -3.66
N ASP A 583 14.42 -26.91 -4.01
CA ASP A 583 14.84 -28.07 -3.21
C ASP A 583 15.59 -27.65 -1.94
N GLU A 584 16.33 -26.54 -2.02
CA GLU A 584 17.07 -25.96 -0.88
C GLU A 584 16.68 -24.50 -0.72
N VAL A 585 16.19 -24.11 0.46
CA VAL A 585 15.89 -22.74 0.84
C VAL A 585 16.56 -22.39 2.16
N ASP A 586 16.94 -21.13 2.34
CA ASP A 586 17.53 -20.62 3.57
C ASP A 586 16.57 -20.86 4.76
N GLU A 587 17.12 -21.31 5.92
CA GLU A 587 16.35 -21.60 7.13
C GLU A 587 15.40 -20.47 7.57
N LYS A 588 15.72 -19.23 7.24
CA LYS A 588 14.86 -18.07 7.55
C LYS A 588 13.48 -18.11 6.88
N TYR A 589 13.32 -18.89 5.79
CA TYR A 589 12.04 -19.04 5.07
C TYR A 589 11.17 -20.18 5.62
N TYR A 590 11.73 -21.06 6.46
CA TYR A 590 10.94 -22.08 7.13
C TYR A 590 10.10 -21.48 8.26
N ILE A 591 8.83 -21.80 8.28
CA ILE A 591 7.92 -21.34 9.32
C ILE A 591 8.08 -22.26 10.54
N ASN A 592 8.73 -21.75 11.58
CA ASN A 592 9.05 -22.52 12.79
C ASN A 592 8.44 -21.89 14.06
N THR A 593 7.15 -21.57 14.03
CA THR A 593 6.42 -21.04 15.19
C THR A 593 5.40 -22.06 15.69
N GLN A 594 5.12 -22.11 16.99
CA GLN A 594 4.11 -22.99 17.56
C GLN A 594 2.75 -22.84 16.88
N LYS A 595 2.32 -21.60 16.60
CA LYS A 595 1.07 -21.29 15.90
C LYS A 595 1.03 -21.88 14.47
N ALA A 596 2.16 -21.91 13.80
CA ALA A 596 2.26 -22.51 12.46
C ALA A 596 2.22 -24.04 12.53
N ASN A 597 2.88 -24.63 13.53
CA ASN A 597 2.84 -26.07 13.77
C ASN A 597 1.41 -26.55 14.10
N ASP A 598 0.68 -25.78 14.91
CA ASP A 598 -0.73 -26.05 15.23
C ASP A 598 -1.59 -25.99 13.95
N LEU A 599 -1.35 -25.00 13.09
CA LEU A 599 -2.06 -24.87 11.82
C LEU A 599 -1.73 -26.00 10.84
N ILE A 600 -0.48 -26.43 10.77
CA ILE A 600 -0.05 -27.58 9.94
C ILE A 600 -0.77 -28.85 10.43
N ALA A 601 -0.87 -29.05 11.76
CA ALA A 601 -1.61 -30.17 12.32
C ALA A 601 -3.10 -30.14 11.95
N ASP A 602 -3.75 -28.97 12.05
CA ASP A 602 -5.15 -28.76 11.62
C ASP A 602 -5.34 -29.05 10.13
N LEU A 603 -4.41 -28.59 9.27
CA LEU A 603 -4.46 -28.81 7.83
C LEU A 603 -4.23 -30.28 7.45
N LYS A 604 -3.34 -30.97 8.16
CA LYS A 604 -3.14 -32.43 8.03
C LYS A 604 -4.45 -33.18 8.36
N GLN A 605 -5.03 -32.86 9.52
CA GLN A 605 -6.26 -33.51 9.98
C GLN A 605 -7.44 -33.27 9.02
N SER A 606 -7.52 -32.09 8.41
CA SER A 606 -8.57 -31.72 7.45
C SER A 606 -8.28 -32.15 5.99
N GLY A 607 -7.15 -32.82 5.72
CA GLY A 607 -6.73 -33.22 4.37
C GLY A 607 -6.46 -32.06 3.41
N LYS A 608 -6.07 -30.89 3.95
CA LYS A 608 -5.83 -29.66 3.17
C LYS A 608 -4.36 -29.28 3.09
N LEU A 609 -3.47 -30.05 3.69
CA LEU A 609 -2.03 -29.94 3.49
C LEU A 609 -1.65 -30.55 2.12
N ASP A 610 -0.51 -30.14 1.56
CA ASP A 610 0.03 -30.66 0.30
C ASP A 610 -0.94 -30.53 -0.90
N LYS A 611 -1.52 -29.33 -1.06
CA LYS A 611 -2.33 -29.04 -2.22
C LYS A 611 -1.52 -29.20 -3.52
N GLU A 612 -2.11 -29.85 -4.50
CA GLU A 612 -1.52 -30.02 -5.83
C GLU A 612 -1.48 -28.72 -6.65
N VAL A 613 -2.43 -27.83 -6.40
CA VAL A 613 -2.59 -26.56 -7.12
C VAL A 613 -2.66 -25.42 -6.14
N SER A 614 -1.80 -24.41 -6.31
CA SER A 614 -1.85 -23.19 -5.51
C SER A 614 -3.14 -22.39 -5.79
N ASN A 615 -3.61 -21.66 -4.80
CA ASN A 615 -4.55 -20.59 -5.07
C ASN A 615 -3.85 -19.54 -5.96
N ALA A 616 -4.65 -18.73 -6.68
CA ALA A 616 -4.07 -17.55 -7.31
C ALA A 616 -3.38 -16.75 -6.21
N VAL A 617 -2.08 -16.51 -6.34
CA VAL A 617 -1.32 -15.68 -5.39
C VAL A 617 -2.02 -14.33 -5.35
N ARG A 618 -2.71 -14.07 -4.24
CA ARG A 618 -3.36 -12.79 -3.98
C ARG A 618 -2.36 -11.93 -3.24
N GLY A 619 -2.36 -10.63 -3.54
CA GLY A 619 -1.56 -9.66 -2.81
C GLY A 619 -2.04 -9.51 -1.38
N GLY A 620 -1.62 -10.36 -0.51
CA GLY A 620 -1.91 -10.40 0.90
C GLY A 620 -1.22 -11.66 1.41
N GLY A 621 -0.04 -11.46 1.95
CA GLY A 621 0.80 -12.54 2.42
C GLY A 621 0.08 -13.50 3.36
N ARG A 622 0.74 -14.58 3.69
CA ARG A 622 0.33 -15.74 4.51
C ARG A 622 -0.29 -15.45 5.89
N GLY A 623 -0.85 -14.25 6.11
CA GLY A 623 -1.46 -13.84 7.37
C GLY A 623 -2.98 -13.86 7.38
N SER A 624 -3.65 -14.33 6.33
CA SER A 624 -5.11 -14.50 6.31
C SER A 624 -5.54 -15.44 7.44
N VAL A 625 -6.46 -14.96 8.28
CA VAL A 625 -7.09 -15.75 9.34
C VAL A 625 -7.95 -16.87 8.73
N ASP A 626 -8.21 -16.83 7.44
CA ASP A 626 -8.88 -17.89 6.72
C ASP A 626 -7.90 -19.05 6.49
N ARG A 627 -7.89 -19.97 7.46
CA ARG A 627 -7.10 -21.23 7.47
C ARG A 627 -7.27 -22.09 6.22
N HIS A 628 -8.25 -21.81 5.38
CA HIS A 628 -8.57 -22.55 4.16
C HIS A 628 -7.81 -22.08 2.93
N GLN A 629 -7.02 -20.99 3.01
CA GLN A 629 -6.31 -20.39 1.87
C GLN A 629 -4.79 -20.58 1.90
N TRP A 630 -4.25 -21.31 2.88
CA TRP A 630 -2.81 -21.57 2.96
C TRP A 630 -2.42 -22.70 2.01
N ASP A 631 -1.42 -22.44 1.17
CA ASP A 631 -0.79 -23.43 0.31
C ASP A 631 0.49 -23.90 1.01
N LEU A 632 0.35 -24.76 2.01
CA LEU A 632 1.46 -25.35 2.75
C LEU A 632 1.79 -26.72 2.16
N VAL A 633 3.08 -26.99 1.97
CA VAL A 633 3.62 -28.25 1.49
C VAL A 633 4.59 -28.79 2.52
N GLU A 634 4.44 -30.05 2.94
CA GLU A 634 5.29 -30.68 3.92
C GLU A 634 6.59 -31.19 3.27
N GLY A 635 7.73 -30.87 3.88
CA GLY A 635 9.00 -31.52 3.59
C GLY A 635 9.74 -31.09 2.32
N LYS A 636 9.54 -29.86 1.85
CA LYS A 636 10.45 -29.17 0.93
C LYS A 636 10.75 -27.78 1.43
#